data_423c34e4f07f89ac2017583eaa111883
#
_entry.id   423c34e4f07f89ac2017583eaa111883
#
_cell.length_a   1.000
_cell.length_b   1.000
_cell.length_c   1.000
_cell.angle_alpha   90.00
_cell.angle_beta   90.00
_cell.angle_gamma   90.00
#
_symmetry.space_group_name_H-M   'P 1'
#
loop_
_entity.id
_entity.type
_entity.pdbx_description
1 polymer ?
#
loop_
_entity_poly.entity_id
_entity_poly.type
_entity_poly.pdbx_seq_one_letter_code
_entity_poly.pdbx_strand_id
1 'polypeptide(L)'
;MDYETFSAAPLGGKTGVGAHRYARDPSTEILLIGLAVGDDHPVVWVNPEICENPNPKDQHEADLILLSLQGDIIYAHNAPFEAAITRALFTKTTGYKAPRPEQFRCTQEMTRRAGLPPALEDVGSILGLRAQKDKAGHDLIKKFCVPQKNKQKPTTNAKLLAKRAKNPFRERILPTDSEADMADFKRFIEYCRQDVEVERQAAHTLKYFALSGDALATFQLDLTINERGFPVNLTAINNAVKIIEETEAKTGAEFFALTGLKHTQREKILTWLQQRGWQGNDLKAETVDAHLDSAEGAGGSESDGEDEDSQEAEFGEDDGTDISRALMLRKRLTYAAVKKVKAILAMVGPDDNRVRGTLILWGAGPGRWAGFKVQPQNMKRPSTRLVRDMPWKAMGFKSEGKALSWLTQAAYRDILAGRDADWLELVYGPPLEVVSSCIRHFIHDYQVCPHCGGTGRPPEKWYKRSEPCSKCASMKYLENYMLSADFAAIEARGVAWLAGQEDALEEYRQGIDRYKKMASRIYGVPYEEVQEFPQRFVGKQAVLLLGYQGGGPKFRQTCEKYGYFDLPEGFEDEVVKIYRESHPEIVKLWRKMDQCSRAAVLSPGKVVEVNDKLSFRVMEIANGTSFLLLRLPSGREISYPMPELVKCLSYTHKGKRVQIFEPQPEDIQKAIERVGEKKHFLKDVVTYYGKTGKDGTKAWGRVPTYGAKYTENATQGLAADFMVNGALNCEDAGYEIATLIHDESLNYKKPGQTPEELCRLLASTPEWAKGMPLLAEGKTVPFYMK
;
A
#
# COMPACT_ATOMS: atom_id res chain seq x y z
N MET A 1 -20.62 16.12 -6.47
CA MET A 1 -20.49 15.86 -7.93
C MET A 1 -20.03 14.44 -8.13
N ASP A 2 -20.64 13.73 -9.08
CA ASP A 2 -20.35 12.33 -9.38
C ASP A 2 -20.34 12.07 -10.88
N TYR A 3 -19.41 11.26 -11.39
CA TYR A 3 -19.32 10.93 -12.81
C TYR A 3 -19.68 9.48 -13.06
N GLU A 4 -20.55 9.26 -14.04
CA GLU A 4 -20.72 7.96 -14.66
C GLU A 4 -20.01 7.94 -16.03
N THR A 5 -19.10 6.99 -16.21
CA THR A 5 -18.21 6.96 -17.38
C THR A 5 -18.20 5.59 -18.06
N PHE A 6 -18.04 5.56 -19.37
CA PHE A 6 -17.72 4.35 -20.12
C PHE A 6 -16.23 4.29 -20.43
N SER A 7 -15.63 3.10 -20.41
CA SER A 7 -14.30 2.86 -20.97
C SER A 7 -14.09 1.40 -21.36
N ALA A 8 -13.32 1.16 -22.42
CA ALA A 8 -12.80 -0.16 -22.75
C ALA A 8 -11.65 -0.59 -21.80
N ALA A 9 -11.00 0.36 -21.15
CA ALA A 9 -10.02 0.08 -20.13
C ALA A 9 -10.69 -0.29 -18.80
N PRO A 10 -10.33 -1.41 -18.15
CA PRO A 10 -10.94 -1.81 -16.88
C PRO A 10 -10.42 -0.91 -15.74
N LEU A 11 -11.34 -0.21 -15.04
CA LEU A 11 -10.98 0.66 -13.90
C LEU A 11 -10.41 -0.14 -12.74
N GLY A 12 -11.10 -1.20 -12.34
CA GLY A 12 -10.86 -2.00 -11.15
C GLY A 12 -10.55 -3.48 -11.42
N GLY A 13 -10.50 -4.29 -10.35
CA GLY A 13 -10.21 -5.73 -10.42
C GLY A 13 -8.73 -6.06 -10.68
N LYS A 14 -8.44 -7.32 -11.01
CA LYS A 14 -7.06 -7.81 -11.20
C LYS A 14 -6.34 -7.15 -12.38
N THR A 15 -7.07 -6.87 -13.47
CA THR A 15 -6.54 -6.25 -14.70
C THR A 15 -6.79 -4.75 -14.77
N GLY A 16 -7.35 -4.14 -13.73
CA GLY A 16 -7.67 -2.72 -13.72
C GLY A 16 -6.45 -1.83 -13.90
N VAL A 17 -6.63 -0.72 -14.60
CA VAL A 17 -5.54 0.22 -14.95
C VAL A 17 -5.41 1.39 -13.97
N GLY A 18 -6.34 1.55 -13.02
CA GLY A 18 -6.41 2.70 -12.11
C GLY A 18 -7.00 3.96 -12.75
N ALA A 19 -7.44 4.91 -11.89
CA ALA A 19 -8.19 6.08 -12.32
C ALA A 19 -7.48 6.94 -13.39
N HIS A 20 -6.21 7.22 -13.18
CA HIS A 20 -5.44 8.11 -14.09
C HIS A 20 -5.21 7.51 -15.49
N ARG A 21 -4.90 6.22 -15.57
CA ARG A 21 -4.74 5.55 -16.86
C ARG A 21 -6.10 5.34 -17.53
N TYR A 22 -7.13 5.03 -16.73
CA TYR A 22 -8.52 4.94 -17.20
C TYR A 22 -8.97 6.27 -17.82
N ALA A 23 -8.82 7.39 -17.10
CA ALA A 23 -9.22 8.71 -17.59
C ALA A 23 -8.52 9.13 -18.89
N ARG A 24 -7.30 8.65 -19.15
CA ARG A 24 -6.50 8.94 -20.35
C ARG A 24 -6.69 7.92 -21.47
N ASP A 25 -7.52 6.88 -21.26
CA ASP A 25 -7.80 5.92 -22.31
C ASP A 25 -8.65 6.58 -23.41
N PRO A 26 -8.29 6.41 -24.71
CA PRO A 26 -9.03 7.03 -25.79
C PRO A 26 -10.51 6.62 -25.88
N SER A 27 -10.88 5.49 -25.25
CA SER A 27 -12.25 5.01 -25.21
C SER A 27 -13.08 5.59 -24.08
N THR A 28 -12.45 6.33 -23.15
CA THR A 28 -13.15 6.83 -21.97
C THR A 28 -14.00 8.05 -22.34
N GLU A 29 -15.27 7.98 -21.94
CA GLU A 29 -16.26 9.04 -22.17
C GLU A 29 -17.07 9.27 -20.89
N ILE A 30 -17.43 10.52 -20.63
CA ILE A 30 -18.40 10.89 -19.60
C ILE A 30 -19.81 10.60 -20.17
N LEU A 31 -20.60 9.83 -19.44
CA LEU A 31 -22.00 9.55 -19.78
C LEU A 31 -22.95 10.49 -19.06
N LEU A 32 -22.77 10.59 -17.73
CA LEU A 32 -23.57 11.41 -16.81
C LEU A 32 -22.68 12.20 -15.87
N ILE A 33 -23.18 13.37 -15.44
CA ILE A 33 -22.62 14.14 -14.34
C ILE A 33 -23.74 14.44 -13.36
N GLY A 34 -23.71 13.85 -12.19
CA GLY A 34 -24.60 14.14 -11.09
C GLY A 34 -24.12 15.37 -10.32
N LEU A 35 -25.03 16.31 -10.05
CA LEU A 35 -24.73 17.60 -9.44
C LEU A 35 -25.77 17.96 -8.39
N ALA A 36 -25.33 18.57 -7.28
CA ALA A 36 -26.21 19.23 -6.32
C ALA A 36 -25.54 20.48 -5.79
N VAL A 37 -26.29 21.56 -5.59
CA VAL A 37 -25.82 22.82 -5.00
C VAL A 37 -26.53 23.02 -3.65
N GLY A 38 -25.74 23.13 -2.57
CA GLY A 38 -26.30 23.25 -1.22
C GLY A 38 -27.32 22.15 -0.89
N ASP A 39 -28.55 22.56 -0.54
CA ASP A 39 -29.66 21.66 -0.23
C ASP A 39 -30.64 21.45 -1.40
N ASP A 40 -30.36 22.03 -2.56
CA ASP A 40 -31.21 21.90 -3.74
C ASP A 40 -31.32 20.45 -4.23
N HIS A 41 -32.40 20.15 -4.96
CA HIS A 41 -32.62 18.83 -5.52
C HIS A 41 -31.48 18.44 -6.50
N PRO A 42 -30.85 17.26 -6.38
CA PRO A 42 -29.80 16.87 -7.30
C PRO A 42 -30.30 16.79 -8.75
N VAL A 43 -29.52 17.31 -9.69
CA VAL A 43 -29.77 17.23 -11.14
C VAL A 43 -28.70 16.39 -11.83
N VAL A 44 -29.01 15.88 -13.01
CA VAL A 44 -28.07 15.05 -13.77
C VAL A 44 -27.91 15.62 -15.18
N TRP A 45 -26.67 15.98 -15.50
CA TRP A 45 -26.27 16.30 -16.87
C TRP A 45 -26.08 15.02 -17.65
N VAL A 46 -26.68 14.94 -18.82
CA VAL A 46 -26.54 13.83 -19.76
C VAL A 46 -25.68 14.28 -20.93
N ASN A 47 -24.70 13.48 -21.33
CA ASN A 47 -23.86 13.79 -22.49
C ASN A 47 -24.72 13.81 -23.78
N PRO A 48 -24.87 14.95 -24.46
CA PRO A 48 -25.70 15.06 -25.65
C PRO A 48 -25.24 14.19 -26.84
N GLU A 49 -23.94 13.81 -26.85
CA GLU A 49 -23.44 12.87 -27.87
C GLU A 49 -23.95 11.43 -27.67
N ILE A 50 -24.42 11.11 -26.45
CA ILE A 50 -24.96 9.78 -26.12
C ILE A 50 -26.47 9.73 -26.39
N CYS A 51 -27.24 10.66 -25.84
CA CYS A 51 -28.64 10.88 -26.10
C CYS A 51 -29.11 12.23 -25.52
N GLU A 52 -30.28 12.70 -25.96
CA GLU A 52 -30.95 13.82 -25.31
C GLU A 52 -31.37 13.45 -23.87
N ASN A 53 -31.23 14.38 -22.96
CA ASN A 53 -31.67 14.18 -21.57
C ASN A 53 -33.20 14.00 -21.56
N PRO A 54 -33.73 12.87 -21.03
CA PRO A 54 -35.16 12.68 -20.88
C PRO A 54 -35.88 13.77 -20.04
N ASN A 55 -35.11 14.53 -19.23
CA ASN A 55 -35.61 15.69 -18.50
C ASN A 55 -34.85 16.94 -18.95
N PRO A 56 -35.38 17.74 -19.90
CA PRO A 56 -34.71 18.94 -20.39
C PRO A 56 -34.50 20.02 -19.35
N LYS A 57 -35.32 20.08 -18.29
CA LYS A 57 -35.13 21.03 -17.18
C LYS A 57 -33.87 20.69 -16.38
N ASP A 58 -33.67 19.41 -16.05
CA ASP A 58 -32.44 18.94 -15.40
C ASP A 58 -31.19 19.27 -16.23
N GLN A 59 -31.28 19.08 -17.53
CA GLN A 59 -30.16 19.39 -18.43
C GLN A 59 -29.82 20.89 -18.36
N HIS A 60 -30.81 21.75 -18.47
CA HIS A 60 -30.63 23.21 -18.42
C HIS A 60 -30.06 23.67 -17.07
N GLU A 61 -30.59 23.16 -15.98
CA GLU A 61 -30.10 23.48 -14.62
C GLU A 61 -28.66 22.97 -14.41
N ALA A 62 -28.37 21.75 -14.85
CA ALA A 62 -27.04 21.18 -14.80
C ALA A 62 -26.03 21.99 -15.63
N ASP A 63 -26.42 22.45 -16.84
CA ASP A 63 -25.58 23.34 -17.66
C ASP A 63 -25.26 24.67 -16.96
N LEU A 64 -26.21 25.28 -16.26
CA LEU A 64 -25.98 26.49 -15.45
C LEU A 64 -25.00 26.23 -14.31
N ILE A 65 -25.13 25.11 -13.61
CA ILE A 65 -24.20 24.72 -12.54
C ILE A 65 -22.79 24.51 -13.11
N LEU A 66 -22.67 23.74 -14.23
CA LEU A 66 -21.37 23.47 -14.84
C LEU A 66 -20.67 24.76 -15.31
N LEU A 67 -21.43 25.73 -15.79
CA LEU A 67 -20.91 27.03 -16.21
C LEU A 67 -20.35 27.83 -15.01
N SER A 68 -20.92 27.69 -13.82
CA SER A 68 -20.58 28.47 -12.62
C SER A 68 -19.47 27.86 -11.74
N LEU A 69 -19.03 26.63 -11.98
CA LEU A 69 -18.13 25.85 -11.08
C LEU A 69 -16.76 26.48 -10.75
N GLN A 70 -16.38 27.60 -11.38
CA GLN A 70 -14.97 28.10 -11.31
C GLN A 70 -14.53 28.60 -9.92
N GLY A 71 -15.45 28.94 -9.04
CA GLY A 71 -15.16 29.44 -7.69
C GLY A 71 -15.62 28.51 -6.54
N ASP A 72 -16.32 27.45 -6.88
CA ASP A 72 -17.01 26.62 -5.92
C ASP A 72 -16.13 25.54 -5.29
N ILE A 73 -16.47 25.11 -4.09
CA ILE A 73 -15.92 23.92 -3.45
C ILE A 73 -16.75 22.74 -3.92
N ILE A 74 -16.06 21.73 -4.48
CA ILE A 74 -16.67 20.55 -5.07
C ILE A 74 -16.42 19.34 -4.17
N TYR A 75 -17.49 18.79 -3.59
CA TYR A 75 -17.44 17.52 -2.89
C TYR A 75 -17.65 16.37 -3.88
N ALA A 76 -16.89 15.29 -3.71
CA ALA A 76 -17.01 14.05 -4.46
C ALA A 76 -16.60 12.85 -3.60
N HIS A 77 -17.29 11.71 -3.80
CA HIS A 77 -16.89 10.48 -3.11
C HIS A 77 -15.83 9.73 -3.92
N ASN A 78 -14.59 9.69 -3.44
CA ASN A 78 -13.39 9.29 -4.16
C ASN A 78 -12.90 10.38 -5.15
N ALA A 79 -12.90 11.63 -4.69
CA ALA A 79 -12.53 12.80 -5.48
C ALA A 79 -11.22 12.68 -6.32
N PRO A 80 -10.21 11.84 -6.01
CA PRO A 80 -9.11 11.55 -6.92
C PRO A 80 -9.55 11.00 -8.28
N PHE A 81 -10.63 10.21 -8.34
CA PHE A 81 -11.18 9.73 -9.60
C PHE A 81 -11.84 10.88 -10.38
N GLU A 82 -12.71 11.66 -9.71
CA GLU A 82 -13.38 12.79 -10.32
C GLU A 82 -12.39 13.84 -10.81
N ALA A 83 -11.34 14.13 -10.06
CA ALA A 83 -10.28 15.04 -10.47
C ALA A 83 -9.54 14.53 -11.73
N ALA A 84 -9.28 13.22 -11.83
CA ALA A 84 -8.63 12.63 -13.00
C ALA A 84 -9.52 12.69 -14.26
N ILE A 85 -10.82 12.38 -14.13
CA ILE A 85 -11.82 12.49 -15.21
C ILE A 85 -11.98 13.97 -15.63
N THR A 86 -12.15 14.87 -14.66
CA THR A 86 -12.28 16.31 -14.90
C THR A 86 -11.13 16.84 -15.72
N ARG A 87 -9.91 16.54 -15.33
CA ARG A 87 -8.69 16.99 -16.04
C ARG A 87 -8.61 16.45 -17.47
N ALA A 88 -8.96 15.18 -17.66
CA ALA A 88 -8.78 14.53 -18.95
C ALA A 88 -9.90 14.84 -19.95
N LEU A 89 -11.14 14.95 -19.48
CA LEU A 89 -12.31 14.85 -20.36
C LEU A 89 -13.30 16.03 -20.24
N PHE A 90 -13.38 16.69 -19.06
CA PHE A 90 -14.45 17.64 -18.77
C PHE A 90 -14.64 18.70 -19.85
N THR A 91 -13.60 19.49 -20.14
CA THR A 91 -13.71 20.58 -21.13
C THR A 91 -14.01 20.06 -22.53
N LYS A 92 -13.43 18.91 -22.91
CA LYS A 92 -13.67 18.30 -24.22
C LYS A 92 -15.11 17.82 -24.38
N THR A 93 -15.70 17.29 -23.30
CA THR A 93 -17.05 16.70 -23.36
C THR A 93 -18.13 17.75 -23.15
N THR A 94 -17.97 18.66 -22.18
CA THR A 94 -19.00 19.64 -21.80
C THR A 94 -18.89 20.96 -22.52
N GLY A 95 -17.71 21.29 -23.05
CA GLY A 95 -17.39 22.63 -23.58
C GLY A 95 -17.11 23.69 -22.53
N TYR A 96 -17.35 23.39 -21.23
CA TYR A 96 -17.09 24.33 -20.12
C TYR A 96 -15.64 24.22 -19.64
N LYS A 97 -15.19 25.26 -18.91
CA LYS A 97 -13.87 25.25 -18.31
C LYS A 97 -13.83 24.31 -17.13
N ALA A 98 -12.85 23.38 -17.11
CA ALA A 98 -12.68 22.41 -16.03
C ALA A 98 -12.38 23.09 -14.69
N PRO A 99 -13.01 22.65 -13.59
CA PRO A 99 -12.62 23.03 -12.24
C PRO A 99 -11.18 22.62 -11.92
N ARG A 100 -10.55 23.38 -11.04
CA ARG A 100 -9.16 23.12 -10.61
C ARG A 100 -9.12 22.04 -9.53
N PRO A 101 -8.03 21.26 -9.41
CA PRO A 101 -7.88 20.22 -8.39
C PRO A 101 -8.06 20.72 -6.96
N GLU A 102 -7.66 21.98 -6.68
CA GLU A 102 -7.74 22.61 -5.36
C GLU A 102 -9.19 22.83 -4.88
N GLN A 103 -10.15 22.83 -5.79
CA GLN A 103 -11.58 22.98 -5.48
C GLN A 103 -12.18 21.69 -4.90
N PHE A 104 -11.57 20.54 -5.14
CA PHE A 104 -12.11 19.25 -4.69
C PHE A 104 -11.95 19.01 -3.20
N ARG A 105 -12.97 18.37 -2.61
CA ARG A 105 -13.02 17.80 -1.27
C ARG A 105 -13.50 16.36 -1.40
N CYS A 106 -12.91 15.47 -0.64
CA CYS A 106 -13.19 14.03 -0.75
C CYS A 106 -13.98 13.52 0.44
N THR A 107 -15.23 13.14 0.24
CA THR A 107 -16.05 12.54 1.30
C THR A 107 -15.55 11.16 1.71
N GLN A 108 -14.92 10.41 0.81
CA GLN A 108 -14.26 9.15 1.15
C GLN A 108 -13.07 9.35 2.10
N GLU A 109 -12.30 10.44 1.94
CA GLU A 109 -11.23 10.76 2.90
C GLU A 109 -11.79 11.23 4.26
N MET A 110 -12.94 11.87 4.29
CA MET A 110 -13.66 12.17 5.54
C MET A 110 -14.04 10.86 6.25
N THR A 111 -14.52 9.84 5.54
CA THR A 111 -14.84 8.53 6.13
C THR A 111 -13.59 7.82 6.67
N ARG A 112 -12.46 7.87 5.96
CA ARG A 112 -11.18 7.31 6.43
C ARG A 112 -10.68 8.00 7.70
N ARG A 113 -10.79 9.34 7.76
CA ARG A 113 -10.46 10.12 8.97
C ARG A 113 -11.36 9.75 10.14
N ALA A 114 -12.63 9.47 9.88
CA ALA A 114 -13.58 8.98 10.88
C ALA A 114 -13.30 7.52 11.30
N GLY A 115 -12.40 6.79 10.64
CA GLY A 115 -12.14 5.37 10.89
C GLY A 115 -13.22 4.42 10.38
N LEU A 116 -14.07 4.90 9.45
CA LEU A 116 -15.18 4.15 8.85
C LEU A 116 -14.76 3.47 7.53
N PRO A 117 -15.55 2.49 7.03
CA PRO A 117 -15.35 1.94 5.69
C PRO A 117 -15.37 3.04 4.60
N PRO A 118 -14.51 2.94 3.58
CA PRO A 118 -14.45 3.97 2.54
C PRO A 118 -15.55 3.85 1.48
N ALA A 119 -16.32 2.76 1.43
CA ALA A 119 -17.39 2.59 0.43
C ALA A 119 -18.65 3.35 0.84
N LEU A 120 -19.24 4.11 -0.08
CA LEU A 120 -20.40 4.96 0.20
C LEU A 120 -21.63 4.17 0.68
N GLU A 121 -21.84 2.95 0.17
CA GLU A 121 -22.89 2.04 0.62
C GLU A 121 -22.74 1.66 2.09
N ASP A 122 -21.52 1.30 2.51
CA ASP A 122 -21.23 0.93 3.90
C ASP A 122 -21.42 2.14 4.83
N VAL A 123 -20.93 3.32 4.41
CA VAL A 123 -21.07 4.59 5.16
C VAL A 123 -22.54 4.93 5.35
N GLY A 124 -23.33 4.89 4.27
CA GLY A 124 -24.77 5.16 4.32
C GLY A 124 -25.49 4.26 5.31
N SER A 125 -25.15 2.96 5.29
CA SER A 125 -25.72 1.97 6.21
C SER A 125 -25.30 2.19 7.66
N ILE A 126 -24.00 2.39 7.93
CA ILE A 126 -23.45 2.56 9.29
C ILE A 126 -23.95 3.85 9.93
N LEU A 127 -24.00 4.94 9.18
CA LEU A 127 -24.48 6.23 9.68
C LEU A 127 -26.00 6.36 9.69
N GLY A 128 -26.75 5.35 9.20
CA GLY A 128 -28.20 5.39 9.15
C GLY A 128 -28.74 6.54 8.31
N LEU A 129 -28.10 6.86 7.18
CA LEU A 129 -28.52 7.96 6.32
C LEU A 129 -29.91 7.68 5.73
N ARG A 130 -30.70 8.75 5.53
CA ARG A 130 -32.05 8.61 4.95
C ARG A 130 -32.00 8.12 3.51
N ALA A 131 -31.08 8.65 2.69
CA ALA A 131 -30.78 8.15 1.38
C ALA A 131 -29.81 6.95 1.50
N GLN A 132 -30.09 5.89 0.76
CA GLN A 132 -29.25 4.68 0.70
C GLN A 132 -28.91 4.42 -0.75
N LYS A 133 -27.71 3.87 -0.99
CA LYS A 133 -27.27 3.52 -2.33
C LYS A 133 -28.18 2.42 -2.94
N ASP A 134 -28.60 2.61 -4.19
CA ASP A 134 -29.40 1.61 -4.88
C ASP A 134 -28.55 0.41 -5.32
N LYS A 135 -28.85 -0.76 -4.76
CA LYS A 135 -28.17 -2.02 -5.09
C LYS A 135 -28.37 -2.48 -6.53
N ALA A 136 -29.48 -2.10 -7.16
CA ALA A 136 -29.75 -2.43 -8.56
C ALA A 136 -28.86 -1.64 -9.54
N GLY A 137 -28.29 -0.53 -9.11
CA GLY A 137 -27.39 0.31 -9.93
C GLY A 137 -26.14 -0.40 -10.42
N HIS A 138 -25.64 -1.40 -9.67
CA HIS A 138 -24.48 -2.18 -10.10
C HIS A 138 -24.65 -2.89 -11.46
N ASP A 139 -25.85 -3.35 -11.77
CA ASP A 139 -26.13 -3.97 -13.07
C ASP A 139 -26.26 -2.92 -14.18
N LEU A 140 -26.72 -1.71 -13.86
CA LEU A 140 -26.76 -0.57 -14.78
C LEU A 140 -25.34 -0.08 -15.12
N ILE A 141 -24.45 0.03 -14.13
CA ILE A 141 -23.03 0.32 -14.35
C ILE A 141 -22.41 -0.74 -15.28
N LYS A 142 -22.63 -2.04 -15.00
CA LYS A 142 -22.12 -3.10 -15.89
C LYS A 142 -22.67 -2.97 -17.30
N LYS A 143 -23.91 -2.55 -17.45
CA LYS A 143 -24.57 -2.42 -18.76
C LYS A 143 -24.00 -1.27 -19.57
N PHE A 144 -23.89 -0.07 -18.99
CA PHE A 144 -23.56 1.16 -19.72
C PHE A 144 -22.08 1.58 -19.62
N CYS A 145 -21.40 1.28 -18.51
CA CYS A 145 -20.04 1.76 -18.22
C CYS A 145 -18.94 0.77 -18.63
N VAL A 146 -19.28 -0.49 -18.90
CA VAL A 146 -18.32 -1.56 -19.17
C VAL A 146 -18.61 -2.23 -20.51
N PRO A 147 -17.58 -2.57 -21.31
CA PRO A 147 -17.77 -3.34 -22.53
C PRO A 147 -18.47 -4.67 -22.27
N GLN A 148 -19.48 -4.99 -23.04
CA GLN A 148 -20.20 -6.26 -22.94
C GLN A 148 -19.42 -7.38 -23.63
N LYS A 149 -19.27 -8.54 -22.98
CA LYS A 149 -18.65 -9.71 -23.59
C LYS A 149 -19.51 -10.15 -24.79
N ASN A 150 -18.90 -10.09 -25.96
CA ASN A 150 -19.59 -10.38 -27.22
C ASN A 150 -20.01 -11.84 -27.26
N LYS A 151 -21.29 -12.13 -26.97
CA LYS A 151 -21.95 -13.43 -27.24
C LYS A 151 -22.51 -13.49 -28.65
N GLN A 152 -22.25 -12.49 -29.51
CA GLN A 152 -22.85 -12.41 -30.82
C GLN A 152 -22.25 -13.46 -31.77
N LYS A 153 -23.12 -14.28 -32.30
CA LYS A 153 -22.78 -15.20 -33.39
C LYS A 153 -22.25 -14.40 -34.59
N PRO A 154 -21.33 -14.97 -35.37
CA PRO A 154 -20.90 -14.35 -36.61
C PRO A 154 -22.13 -13.99 -37.47
N THR A 155 -22.16 -12.77 -38.00
CA THR A 155 -23.29 -12.32 -38.85
C THR A 155 -22.75 -11.87 -40.19
N THR A 156 -23.51 -12.23 -41.24
CA THR A 156 -23.32 -11.75 -42.61
C THR A 156 -24.21 -10.54 -42.92
N ASN A 157 -25.03 -10.09 -41.97
CA ASN A 157 -25.95 -8.97 -42.17
C ASN A 157 -25.16 -7.66 -42.34
N ALA A 158 -25.21 -7.09 -43.56
CA ALA A 158 -24.47 -5.87 -43.93
C ALA A 158 -24.86 -4.64 -43.11
N LYS A 159 -26.16 -4.50 -42.70
CA LYS A 159 -26.59 -3.40 -41.81
C LYS A 159 -25.99 -3.51 -40.39
N LEU A 160 -25.91 -4.72 -39.88
CA LEU A 160 -25.31 -4.99 -38.58
C LEU A 160 -23.80 -4.81 -38.63
N LEU A 161 -23.14 -5.22 -39.71
CA LEU A 161 -21.72 -4.99 -39.95
C LEU A 161 -21.38 -3.49 -40.08
N ALA A 162 -22.23 -2.73 -40.79
CA ALA A 162 -22.10 -1.28 -40.91
C ALA A 162 -22.33 -0.56 -39.56
N LYS A 163 -23.31 -0.99 -38.76
CA LYS A 163 -23.52 -0.49 -37.38
C LYS A 163 -22.30 -0.80 -36.48
N ARG A 164 -21.76 -2.01 -36.61
CA ARG A 164 -20.53 -2.42 -35.88
C ARG A 164 -19.30 -1.65 -36.34
N ALA A 165 -19.16 -1.28 -37.58
CA ALA A 165 -18.04 -0.51 -38.10
C ALA A 165 -18.08 0.97 -37.69
N LYS A 166 -19.28 1.51 -37.47
CA LYS A 166 -19.45 2.90 -36.96
C LYS A 166 -19.17 3.02 -35.45
N ASN A 167 -19.26 1.90 -34.70
CA ASN A 167 -18.90 1.88 -33.27
C ASN A 167 -17.56 1.14 -33.11
N PRO A 168 -16.43 1.84 -32.94
CA PRO A 168 -15.12 1.21 -32.75
C PRO A 168 -15.07 0.32 -31.49
N PHE A 169 -16.01 0.51 -30.54
CA PHE A 169 -16.17 -0.28 -29.33
C PHE A 169 -17.37 -1.22 -29.49
N ARG A 170 -17.21 -2.30 -30.26
CA ARG A 170 -18.23 -3.29 -30.66
C ARG A 170 -19.09 -3.86 -29.52
N GLU A 171 -18.73 -3.57 -28.29
CA GLU A 171 -19.29 -4.18 -27.09
C GLU A 171 -20.07 -3.18 -26.22
N ARG A 172 -20.28 -1.95 -26.68
CA ARG A 172 -21.02 -0.91 -25.96
C ARG A 172 -22.53 -1.00 -26.22
N ILE A 173 -23.33 -0.85 -25.15
CA ILE A 173 -24.77 -0.62 -25.22
C ILE A 173 -25.03 0.88 -25.15
N LEU A 174 -25.81 1.40 -26.09
CA LEU A 174 -26.27 2.79 -26.09
C LEU A 174 -27.74 2.86 -25.67
N PRO A 175 -28.18 3.94 -24.98
CA PRO A 175 -29.59 4.12 -24.61
C PRO A 175 -30.53 4.06 -25.83
N THR A 176 -30.07 4.49 -26.98
CA THR A 176 -30.81 4.54 -28.23
C THR A 176 -30.86 3.20 -29.00
N ASP A 177 -30.27 2.12 -28.49
CA ASP A 177 -30.25 0.82 -29.15
C ASP A 177 -31.62 0.12 -29.10
N SER A 178 -32.38 0.34 -28.02
CA SER A 178 -33.77 -0.15 -27.90
C SER A 178 -34.58 0.68 -26.88
N GLU A 179 -35.90 0.55 -26.88
CA GLU A 179 -36.77 1.15 -25.83
C GLU A 179 -36.44 0.63 -24.42
N ALA A 180 -36.08 -0.65 -24.30
CA ALA A 180 -35.66 -1.24 -23.05
C ALA A 180 -34.34 -0.64 -22.55
N ASP A 181 -33.36 -0.37 -23.43
CA ASP A 181 -32.11 0.27 -23.07
C ASP A 181 -32.33 1.72 -22.63
N MET A 182 -33.25 2.43 -23.30
CA MET A 182 -33.63 3.79 -22.89
C MET A 182 -34.34 3.78 -21.52
N ALA A 183 -35.21 2.81 -21.25
CA ALA A 183 -35.84 2.68 -19.94
C ALA A 183 -34.81 2.42 -18.83
N ASP A 184 -33.85 1.53 -19.08
CA ASP A 184 -32.76 1.26 -18.15
C ASP A 184 -31.81 2.48 -17.96
N PHE A 185 -31.59 3.26 -19.03
CA PHE A 185 -30.78 4.47 -18.94
C PHE A 185 -31.48 5.56 -18.10
N LYS A 186 -32.79 5.70 -18.18
CA LYS A 186 -33.56 6.58 -17.27
C LYS A 186 -33.38 6.15 -15.81
N ARG A 187 -33.40 4.84 -15.53
CA ARG A 187 -33.10 4.33 -14.18
C ARG A 187 -31.66 4.60 -13.79
N PHE A 188 -30.72 4.59 -14.73
CA PHE A 188 -29.33 4.92 -14.47
C PHE A 188 -29.12 6.42 -14.13
N ILE A 189 -29.90 7.32 -14.75
CA ILE A 189 -29.93 8.75 -14.36
C ILE A 189 -30.42 8.89 -12.91
N GLU A 190 -31.49 8.19 -12.51
CA GLU A 190 -31.98 8.23 -11.12
C GLU A 190 -30.99 7.61 -10.14
N TYR A 191 -30.26 6.58 -10.55
CA TYR A 191 -29.18 6.01 -9.77
C TYR A 191 -28.06 7.04 -9.52
N CYS A 192 -27.57 7.73 -10.54
CA CYS A 192 -26.57 8.79 -10.41
C CYS A 192 -27.06 9.93 -9.50
N ARG A 193 -28.33 10.34 -9.61
CA ARG A 193 -28.96 11.32 -8.72
C ARG A 193 -28.93 10.87 -7.26
N GLN A 194 -29.28 9.60 -7.02
CA GLN A 194 -29.32 9.03 -5.68
C GLN A 194 -27.91 8.96 -5.04
N ASP A 195 -26.88 8.63 -5.82
CA ASP A 195 -25.51 8.58 -5.33
C ASP A 195 -25.03 9.96 -4.86
N VAL A 196 -25.33 11.03 -5.59
CA VAL A 196 -25.06 12.41 -5.18
C VAL A 196 -25.77 12.77 -3.86
N GLU A 197 -27.03 12.33 -3.69
CA GLU A 197 -27.78 12.57 -2.46
C GLU A 197 -27.19 11.84 -1.25
N VAL A 198 -26.80 10.57 -1.41
CA VAL A 198 -26.14 9.80 -0.35
C VAL A 198 -24.80 10.44 0.03
N GLU A 199 -24.02 10.87 -0.96
CA GLU A 199 -22.75 11.56 -0.74
C GLU A 199 -22.95 12.85 0.05
N ARG A 200 -23.90 13.71 -0.35
CA ARG A 200 -24.23 14.96 0.32
C ARG A 200 -24.60 14.75 1.78
N GLN A 201 -25.45 13.76 2.07
CA GLN A 201 -25.82 13.41 3.45
C GLN A 201 -24.63 12.89 4.25
N ALA A 202 -23.74 12.10 3.63
CA ALA A 202 -22.51 11.65 4.26
C ALA A 202 -21.58 12.84 4.60
N ALA A 203 -21.39 13.77 3.66
CA ALA A 203 -20.58 14.98 3.87
C ALA A 203 -21.12 15.83 5.02
N HIS A 204 -22.44 16.07 5.07
CA HIS A 204 -23.08 16.83 6.16
C HIS A 204 -22.94 16.11 7.51
N THR A 205 -23.16 14.80 7.55
CA THR A 205 -23.06 14.01 8.78
C THR A 205 -21.64 13.97 9.31
N LEU A 206 -20.66 13.85 8.43
CA LEU A 206 -19.23 13.77 8.76
C LEU A 206 -18.54 15.14 8.77
N LYS A 207 -19.26 16.26 8.84
CA LYS A 207 -18.68 17.62 8.76
C LYS A 207 -17.54 17.88 9.74
N TYR A 208 -17.52 17.19 10.90
CA TYR A 208 -16.40 17.26 11.85
C TYR A 208 -15.08 16.79 11.24
N PHE A 209 -15.12 15.78 10.37
CA PHE A 209 -13.97 15.22 9.68
C PHE A 209 -13.68 15.89 8.33
N ALA A 210 -14.27 17.05 8.05
CA ALA A 210 -14.10 17.80 6.82
C ALA A 210 -12.63 18.13 6.54
N LEU A 211 -12.28 18.22 5.25
CA LEU A 211 -10.93 18.57 4.81
C LEU A 211 -10.74 20.09 4.88
N SER A 212 -10.06 20.55 5.93
CA SER A 212 -9.71 21.95 6.17
C SER A 212 -8.31 22.05 6.78
N GLY A 213 -7.65 23.20 6.71
CA GLY A 213 -6.29 23.39 7.25
C GLY A 213 -5.31 22.31 6.76
N ASP A 214 -4.57 21.72 7.69
CA ASP A 214 -3.54 20.71 7.39
C ASP A 214 -4.11 19.47 6.70
N ALA A 215 -5.34 19.07 7.01
CA ALA A 215 -5.97 17.94 6.35
C ALA A 215 -6.26 18.23 4.87
N LEU A 216 -6.62 19.46 4.53
CA LEU A 216 -6.80 19.89 3.16
C LEU A 216 -5.46 19.98 2.42
N ALA A 217 -4.44 20.57 3.05
CA ALA A 217 -3.08 20.64 2.49
C ALA A 217 -2.54 19.23 2.21
N THR A 218 -2.74 18.30 3.13
CA THR A 218 -2.36 16.89 2.96
C THR A 218 -3.09 16.23 1.78
N PHE A 219 -4.38 16.48 1.63
CA PHE A 219 -5.17 15.95 0.52
C PHE A 219 -4.72 16.54 -0.83
N GLN A 220 -4.42 17.83 -0.89
CA GLN A 220 -3.92 18.48 -2.10
C GLN A 220 -2.52 17.99 -2.48
N LEU A 221 -1.66 17.74 -1.48
CA LEU A 221 -0.37 17.09 -1.66
C LEU A 221 -0.53 15.69 -2.26
N ASP A 222 -1.45 14.88 -1.72
CA ASP A 222 -1.76 13.53 -2.24
C ASP A 222 -2.23 13.56 -3.69
N LEU A 223 -3.17 14.47 -4.03
CA LEU A 223 -3.61 14.67 -5.41
C LEU A 223 -2.44 15.02 -6.34
N THR A 224 -1.54 15.91 -5.89
CA THR A 224 -0.38 16.36 -6.65
C THR A 224 0.60 15.23 -6.91
N ILE A 225 0.96 14.46 -5.87
CA ILE A 225 1.90 13.33 -5.99
C ILE A 225 1.31 12.23 -6.88
N ASN A 226 0.04 11.86 -6.65
CA ASN A 226 -0.63 10.82 -7.42
C ASN A 226 -0.81 11.20 -8.90
N GLU A 227 -1.08 12.47 -9.22
CA GLU A 227 -1.18 12.96 -10.60
C GLU A 227 0.19 13.05 -11.28
N ARG A 228 1.23 13.49 -10.57
CA ARG A 228 2.60 13.51 -11.07
C ARG A 228 3.08 12.09 -11.37
N GLY A 229 2.87 11.18 -10.40
CA GLY A 229 3.30 9.80 -10.45
C GLY A 229 4.83 9.65 -10.50
N PHE A 230 5.30 8.42 -10.58
CA PHE A 230 6.72 8.10 -10.69
C PHE A 230 7.06 7.54 -12.09
N PRO A 231 8.28 7.80 -12.58
CA PRO A 231 8.72 7.38 -13.89
C PRO A 231 9.09 5.89 -13.89
N VAL A 232 8.88 5.23 -15.01
CA VAL A 232 9.29 3.82 -15.17
C VAL A 232 9.99 3.61 -16.51
N ASN A 233 10.98 2.74 -16.52
CA ASN A 233 11.64 2.35 -17.75
C ASN A 233 10.83 1.29 -18.51
N LEU A 234 10.03 1.74 -19.46
CA LEU A 234 9.11 0.88 -20.21
C LEU A 234 9.85 -0.19 -21.04
N THR A 235 11.06 0.10 -21.54
CA THR A 235 11.88 -0.88 -22.25
C THR A 235 12.29 -2.03 -21.34
N ALA A 236 12.78 -1.71 -20.13
CA ALA A 236 13.15 -2.73 -19.14
C ALA A 236 11.94 -3.56 -18.69
N ILE A 237 10.77 -2.91 -18.48
CA ILE A 237 9.53 -3.58 -18.10
C ILE A 237 9.07 -4.54 -19.19
N ASN A 238 9.05 -4.13 -20.45
CA ASN A 238 8.64 -4.99 -21.57
C ASN A 238 9.60 -6.20 -21.74
N ASN A 239 10.89 -5.98 -21.57
CA ASN A 239 11.87 -7.07 -21.58
C ASN A 239 11.66 -8.03 -20.40
N ALA A 240 11.41 -7.49 -19.18
CA ALA A 240 11.09 -8.30 -18.01
C ALA A 240 9.80 -9.13 -18.21
N VAL A 241 8.77 -8.56 -18.86
CA VAL A 241 7.54 -9.31 -19.18
C VAL A 241 7.84 -10.47 -20.12
N LYS A 242 8.69 -10.30 -21.14
CA LYS A 242 9.12 -11.40 -22.02
C LYS A 242 9.84 -12.50 -21.26
N ILE A 243 10.81 -12.15 -20.42
CA ILE A 243 11.54 -13.09 -19.56
C ILE A 243 10.57 -13.86 -18.65
N ILE A 244 9.58 -13.18 -18.07
CA ILE A 244 8.54 -13.79 -17.25
C ILE A 244 7.72 -14.80 -18.07
N GLU A 245 7.24 -14.41 -19.25
CA GLU A 245 6.41 -15.26 -20.11
C GLU A 245 7.17 -16.49 -20.61
N GLU A 246 8.43 -16.34 -21.02
CA GLU A 246 9.31 -17.45 -21.41
C GLU A 246 9.54 -18.42 -20.25
N THR A 247 9.87 -17.90 -19.06
CA THR A 247 10.07 -18.72 -17.87
C THR A 247 8.79 -19.40 -17.40
N GLU A 248 7.65 -18.66 -17.37
CA GLU A 248 6.33 -19.22 -17.02
C GLU A 248 5.94 -20.36 -18.01
N ALA A 249 6.23 -20.23 -19.29
CA ALA A 249 5.95 -21.26 -20.30
C ALA A 249 6.81 -22.50 -20.07
N LYS A 250 8.14 -22.35 -19.90
CA LYS A 250 9.09 -23.43 -19.65
C LYS A 250 8.76 -24.18 -18.35
N THR A 251 8.68 -23.46 -17.24
CA THR A 251 8.36 -24.02 -15.90
C THR A 251 6.95 -24.60 -15.84
N GLY A 252 5.99 -23.98 -16.54
CA GLY A 252 4.61 -24.47 -16.64
C GLY A 252 4.49 -25.78 -17.41
N ALA A 253 5.29 -25.96 -18.45
CA ALA A 253 5.38 -27.22 -19.21
C ALA A 253 6.00 -28.33 -18.34
N GLU A 254 7.07 -28.02 -17.60
CA GLU A 254 7.70 -28.97 -16.65
C GLU A 254 6.70 -29.38 -15.54
N PHE A 255 5.99 -28.41 -14.95
CA PHE A 255 4.97 -28.68 -13.95
C PHE A 255 3.85 -29.56 -14.50
N PHE A 256 3.39 -29.28 -15.73
CA PHE A 256 2.36 -30.08 -16.38
C PHE A 256 2.84 -31.48 -16.72
N ALA A 257 4.06 -31.64 -17.20
CA ALA A 257 4.66 -32.94 -17.46
C ALA A 257 4.77 -33.82 -16.21
N LEU A 258 5.10 -33.20 -15.06
CA LEU A 258 5.20 -33.88 -13.77
C LEU A 258 3.82 -34.24 -13.17
N THR A 259 2.86 -33.32 -13.24
CA THR A 259 1.61 -33.42 -12.47
C THR A 259 0.36 -33.71 -13.31
N GLY A 260 0.39 -33.49 -14.63
CA GLY A 260 -0.77 -33.49 -15.51
C GLY A 260 -1.74 -32.32 -15.25
N LEU A 261 -1.36 -31.33 -14.43
CA LEU A 261 -2.21 -30.23 -13.97
C LEU A 261 -1.64 -28.86 -14.35
N LYS A 262 -2.53 -27.88 -14.52
CA LYS A 262 -2.11 -26.48 -14.59
C LYS A 262 -1.84 -25.96 -13.18
N HIS A 263 -0.76 -25.19 -13.00
CA HIS A 263 -0.36 -24.62 -11.69
C HIS A 263 -1.44 -23.75 -11.00
N THR A 264 -2.43 -23.28 -11.74
CA THR A 264 -3.58 -22.49 -11.22
C THR A 264 -4.68 -23.34 -10.61
N GLN A 265 -4.69 -24.66 -10.80
CA GLN A 265 -5.72 -25.59 -10.33
C GLN A 265 -5.46 -26.02 -8.87
N ARG A 266 -5.56 -25.08 -7.95
CA ARG A 266 -5.10 -25.21 -6.57
C ARG A 266 -5.64 -26.45 -5.83
N GLU A 267 -6.95 -26.71 -5.89
CA GLU A 267 -7.55 -27.85 -5.21
C GLU A 267 -7.09 -29.19 -5.79
N LYS A 268 -7.02 -29.29 -7.12
CA LYS A 268 -6.52 -30.50 -7.79
C LYS A 268 -5.06 -30.77 -7.48
N ILE A 269 -4.24 -29.72 -7.38
CA ILE A 269 -2.82 -29.84 -6.98
C ILE A 269 -2.72 -30.33 -5.53
N LEU A 270 -3.52 -29.77 -4.62
CA LEU A 270 -3.53 -30.22 -3.24
C LEU A 270 -3.90 -31.72 -3.12
N THR A 271 -4.93 -32.15 -3.85
CA THR A 271 -5.31 -33.56 -3.93
C THR A 271 -4.20 -34.44 -4.51
N TRP A 272 -3.54 -33.99 -5.60
CA TRP A 272 -2.42 -34.70 -6.24
C TRP A 272 -1.24 -34.91 -5.29
N LEU A 273 -0.90 -33.88 -4.48
CA LEU A 273 0.17 -33.92 -3.48
C LEU A 273 -0.21 -34.86 -2.32
N GLN A 274 -1.43 -34.76 -1.80
CA GLN A 274 -1.92 -35.61 -0.69
C GLN A 274 -1.97 -37.09 -1.09
N GLN A 275 -2.35 -37.42 -2.31
CA GLN A 275 -2.31 -38.78 -2.84
C GLN A 275 -0.88 -39.36 -2.88
N ARG A 276 0.15 -38.50 -2.85
CA ARG A 276 1.58 -38.89 -2.83
C ARG A 276 2.20 -38.82 -1.43
N GLY A 277 1.38 -38.60 -0.39
CA GLY A 277 1.82 -38.60 0.99
C GLY A 277 2.11 -37.24 1.61
N TRP A 278 1.82 -36.11 0.89
CA TRP A 278 1.99 -34.80 1.49
C TRP A 278 0.99 -34.55 2.63
N GLN A 279 1.49 -34.15 3.80
CA GLN A 279 0.69 -33.97 5.03
C GLN A 279 0.09 -32.55 5.14
N GLY A 280 0.43 -31.63 4.23
CA GLY A 280 -0.07 -30.26 4.25
C GLY A 280 -1.56 -30.17 3.89
N ASN A 281 -2.29 -29.32 4.59
CA ASN A 281 -3.72 -29.09 4.39
C ASN A 281 -4.03 -27.93 3.42
N ASP A 282 -3.00 -27.17 3.03
CA ASP A 282 -3.15 -26.05 2.09
C ASP A 282 -1.85 -25.85 1.27
N LEU A 283 -1.90 -24.90 0.35
CA LEU A 283 -0.78 -24.50 -0.51
C LEU A 283 -0.34 -23.07 -0.22
N LYS A 284 -0.42 -22.64 1.04
CA LYS A 284 0.12 -21.35 1.48
C LYS A 284 1.65 -21.41 1.51
N ALA A 285 2.29 -20.26 1.37
CA ALA A 285 3.74 -20.16 1.38
C ALA A 285 4.34 -20.81 2.64
N GLU A 286 3.82 -20.49 3.82
CA GLU A 286 4.27 -21.03 5.11
C GLU A 286 4.25 -22.57 5.16
N THR A 287 3.20 -23.20 4.63
CA THR A 287 3.07 -24.67 4.61
C THR A 287 4.00 -25.32 3.60
N VAL A 288 4.15 -24.68 2.43
CA VAL A 288 5.04 -25.15 1.35
C VAL A 288 6.50 -25.01 1.78
N ASP A 289 6.83 -23.86 2.37
CA ASP A 289 8.20 -23.55 2.79
C ASP A 289 8.65 -24.47 3.92
N ALA A 290 7.82 -24.70 4.93
CA ALA A 290 8.12 -25.64 6.00
C ALA A 290 8.42 -27.07 5.51
N HIS A 291 7.80 -27.49 4.40
CA HIS A 291 8.12 -28.78 3.77
C HIS A 291 9.45 -28.75 3.02
N LEU A 292 9.67 -27.71 2.23
CA LEU A 292 10.92 -27.57 1.45
C LEU A 292 12.13 -27.37 2.38
N ASP A 293 11.99 -26.64 3.47
CA ASP A 293 13.04 -26.41 4.48
C ASP A 293 13.34 -27.68 5.30
N SER A 294 12.33 -28.53 5.58
CA SER A 294 12.54 -29.81 6.27
C SER A 294 13.29 -30.84 5.41
N ALA A 295 13.18 -30.73 4.10
CA ALA A 295 13.93 -31.53 3.16
C ALA A 295 15.41 -31.11 3.06
N GLU A 296 15.73 -29.83 3.35
CA GLU A 296 17.12 -29.29 3.41
C GLU A 296 17.86 -29.64 4.70
N GLY A 297 17.15 -29.91 5.80
CA GLY A 297 17.75 -30.24 7.11
C GLY A 297 18.56 -31.50 7.19
N ALA A 298 18.73 -32.24 6.08
CA ALA A 298 19.59 -33.42 5.97
C ALA A 298 21.02 -33.10 5.46
N GLY A 299 21.33 -31.81 5.14
CA GLY A 299 22.65 -31.38 4.67
C GLY A 299 23.03 -30.03 5.25
N GLY A 300 23.76 -30.07 6.38
CA GLY A 300 24.13 -28.85 7.09
C GLY A 300 25.20 -28.02 6.35
N SER A 301 25.03 -26.71 6.33
CA SER A 301 26.16 -25.76 6.33
C SER A 301 25.70 -24.42 6.93
N GLU A 302 26.51 -23.93 7.84
CA GLU A 302 26.39 -22.63 8.49
C GLU A 302 26.44 -21.50 7.46
N SER A 303 25.50 -20.54 7.53
CA SER A 303 25.63 -19.28 6.82
C SER A 303 25.24 -18.13 7.72
N ASP A 304 26.21 -17.24 7.95
CA ASP A 304 26.09 -15.97 8.67
C ASP A 304 25.08 -15.05 7.96
N GLY A 305 24.20 -14.47 8.79
CA GLY A 305 23.10 -13.64 8.32
C GLY A 305 23.49 -12.22 8.00
N GLU A 306 22.66 -11.59 7.29
CA GLU A 306 22.15 -10.21 7.40
C GLU A 306 21.28 -9.89 6.19
N ASP A 307 20.00 -9.67 6.38
CA ASP A 307 19.26 -8.48 5.95
C ASP A 307 17.74 -8.65 5.98
N GLU A 308 17.09 -7.56 6.32
CA GLU A 308 15.68 -7.44 6.67
C GLU A 308 14.73 -7.44 5.48
N ASP A 309 13.50 -7.88 5.73
CA ASP A 309 12.29 -7.68 4.91
C ASP A 309 12.15 -8.45 3.58
N SER A 310 12.39 -9.74 3.54
CA SER A 310 11.86 -10.56 2.47
C SER A 310 11.12 -11.79 2.98
N GLN A 311 9.80 -11.68 3.11
CA GLN A 311 8.91 -12.84 3.24
C GLN A 311 8.66 -13.48 1.87
N GLU A 312 9.65 -14.11 1.34
CA GLU A 312 9.46 -15.27 0.46
C GLU A 312 10.51 -16.26 0.90
N ALA A 313 10.05 -17.37 1.47
CA ALA A 313 10.89 -18.45 1.85
C ALA A 313 11.76 -18.88 0.68
N GLU A 314 12.97 -19.22 0.97
CA GLU A 314 13.97 -19.73 0.02
C GLU A 314 13.41 -20.89 -0.80
N PHE A 315 13.82 -21.03 -2.03
CA PHE A 315 13.56 -22.26 -2.78
C PHE A 315 14.42 -23.36 -2.18
N GLY A 316 13.81 -24.35 -1.50
CA GLY A 316 14.48 -25.56 -1.08
C GLY A 316 15.13 -26.26 -2.25
N GLU A 317 16.26 -26.94 -2.03
CA GLU A 317 16.81 -27.85 -3.00
C GLU A 317 15.85 -29.01 -3.23
N ASP A 318 15.78 -29.51 -4.46
CA ASP A 318 14.94 -30.65 -4.82
C ASP A 318 15.53 -31.91 -4.13
N ASP A 319 14.80 -32.41 -3.12
CA ASP A 319 15.15 -33.66 -2.43
C ASP A 319 14.94 -34.90 -3.31
N GLY A 320 14.62 -34.71 -4.58
CA GLY A 320 14.38 -35.74 -5.58
C GLY A 320 12.99 -36.37 -5.49
N THR A 321 12.10 -35.90 -4.60
CA THR A 321 10.71 -36.37 -4.57
C THR A 321 9.84 -35.60 -5.55
N ASP A 322 8.84 -36.25 -6.16
CA ASP A 322 7.84 -35.61 -7.02
C ASP A 322 7.08 -34.49 -6.28
N ILE A 323 6.94 -34.61 -4.94
CA ILE A 323 6.27 -33.63 -4.08
C ILE A 323 7.09 -32.35 -4.04
N SER A 324 8.34 -32.42 -3.60
CA SER A 324 9.23 -31.27 -3.47
C SER A 324 9.44 -30.57 -4.81
N ARG A 325 9.64 -31.34 -5.88
CA ARG A 325 9.78 -30.82 -7.22
C ARG A 325 8.50 -30.08 -7.70
N ALA A 326 7.31 -30.66 -7.48
CA ALA A 326 6.05 -30.03 -7.84
C ALA A 326 5.79 -28.74 -7.05
N LEU A 327 6.10 -28.76 -5.74
CA LEU A 327 5.97 -27.59 -4.87
C LEU A 327 6.93 -26.46 -5.30
N MET A 328 8.18 -26.81 -5.60
CA MET A 328 9.19 -25.87 -6.07
C MET A 328 8.82 -25.24 -7.42
N LEU A 329 8.43 -26.05 -8.42
CA LEU A 329 7.98 -25.55 -9.73
C LEU A 329 6.76 -24.64 -9.58
N ARG A 330 5.81 -25.04 -8.73
CA ARG A 330 4.62 -24.21 -8.47
C ARG A 330 4.97 -22.90 -7.77
N LYS A 331 5.88 -22.91 -6.79
CA LYS A 331 6.38 -21.73 -6.10
C LYS A 331 7.00 -20.75 -7.10
N ARG A 332 7.84 -21.23 -8.03
CA ARG A 332 8.40 -20.43 -9.13
C ARG A 332 7.31 -19.78 -9.99
N LEU A 333 6.23 -20.50 -10.31
CA LEU A 333 5.13 -20.00 -11.14
C LEU A 333 4.17 -19.02 -10.41
N THR A 334 4.19 -18.97 -9.08
CA THR A 334 3.28 -18.11 -8.28
C THR A 334 3.98 -16.91 -7.69
N TYR A 335 5.13 -16.51 -8.18
CA TYR A 335 5.94 -15.40 -7.67
C TYR A 335 5.16 -14.07 -7.66
N ALA A 336 5.02 -13.46 -6.48
CA ALA A 336 4.21 -12.24 -6.31
C ALA A 336 4.78 -11.03 -7.08
N ALA A 337 6.10 -10.95 -7.22
CA ALA A 337 6.77 -9.86 -7.93
C ALA A 337 6.44 -9.81 -9.43
N VAL A 338 6.22 -10.98 -10.06
CA VAL A 338 5.78 -11.07 -11.46
C VAL A 338 4.46 -10.31 -11.69
N LYS A 339 3.52 -10.45 -10.75
CA LYS A 339 2.24 -9.73 -10.82
C LYS A 339 2.42 -8.22 -10.74
N LYS A 340 3.43 -7.75 -9.99
CA LYS A 340 3.72 -6.31 -9.87
C LYS A 340 4.29 -5.73 -11.16
N VAL A 341 5.18 -6.45 -11.87
CA VAL A 341 5.69 -6.02 -13.19
C VAL A 341 4.52 -5.84 -14.17
N LYS A 342 3.63 -6.83 -14.24
CA LYS A 342 2.42 -6.77 -15.08
C LYS A 342 1.47 -5.62 -14.64
N ALA A 343 1.36 -5.36 -13.33
CA ALA A 343 0.55 -4.25 -12.80
C ALA A 343 1.16 -2.87 -13.15
N ILE A 344 2.49 -2.73 -13.07
CA ILE A 344 3.18 -1.51 -13.52
C ILE A 344 2.84 -1.26 -14.98
N LEU A 345 3.02 -2.25 -15.86
CA LEU A 345 2.73 -2.13 -17.29
C LEU A 345 1.27 -1.72 -17.56
N ALA A 346 0.32 -2.27 -16.80
CA ALA A 346 -1.10 -1.94 -16.96
C ALA A 346 -1.43 -0.49 -16.56
N MET A 347 -0.67 0.09 -15.60
CA MET A 347 -0.92 1.43 -15.07
C MET A 347 -0.08 2.54 -15.72
N VAL A 348 0.89 2.20 -16.55
CA VAL A 348 1.74 3.20 -17.24
C VAL A 348 0.88 4.13 -18.09
N GLY A 349 1.10 5.44 -17.94
CA GLY A 349 0.50 6.46 -18.77
C GLY A 349 0.89 6.29 -20.25
N PRO A 350 -0.03 6.51 -21.20
CA PRO A 350 0.26 6.30 -22.62
C PRO A 350 1.28 7.31 -23.18
N ASP A 351 1.41 8.47 -22.54
CA ASP A 351 2.11 9.63 -23.12
C ASP A 351 3.49 9.89 -22.53
N ASP A 352 3.77 9.42 -21.29
CA ASP A 352 4.93 9.90 -20.53
C ASP A 352 5.64 8.84 -19.66
N ASN A 353 5.33 7.57 -19.82
CA ASN A 353 5.93 6.45 -19.08
C ASN A 353 5.86 6.60 -17.54
N ARG A 354 4.81 7.24 -17.01
CA ARG A 354 4.62 7.42 -15.57
C ARG A 354 3.49 6.53 -15.04
N VAL A 355 3.70 6.00 -13.85
CA VAL A 355 2.68 5.26 -13.09
C VAL A 355 2.07 6.21 -12.07
N ARG A 356 0.75 6.34 -12.08
CA ARG A 356 -0.03 7.29 -11.28
C ARG A 356 -1.05 6.61 -10.39
N GLY A 357 -1.53 7.35 -9.36
CA GLY A 357 -2.60 6.87 -8.49
C GLY A 357 -2.21 5.63 -7.69
N THR A 358 -0.99 5.58 -7.18
CA THR A 358 -0.47 4.43 -6.41
C THR A 358 -0.53 4.61 -4.91
N LEU A 359 -0.92 5.79 -4.43
CA LEU A 359 -1.06 6.12 -3.02
C LEU A 359 -2.54 6.27 -2.66
N ILE A 360 -2.90 5.80 -1.48
CA ILE A 360 -4.21 5.99 -0.84
C ILE A 360 -3.96 6.76 0.45
N LEU A 361 -4.40 8.00 0.47
CA LEU A 361 -4.31 8.85 1.64
C LEU A 361 -5.11 8.24 2.80
N TRP A 362 -4.57 8.28 4.01
CA TRP A 362 -5.17 7.67 5.22
C TRP A 362 -5.68 6.23 5.02
N GLY A 363 -5.10 5.51 4.07
CA GLY A 363 -5.48 4.13 3.76
C GLY A 363 -5.09 3.12 4.85
N ALA A 364 -4.16 3.47 5.75
CA ALA A 364 -3.82 2.71 6.94
C ALA A 364 -4.41 3.38 8.19
N GLY A 365 -4.84 2.56 9.18
CA GLY A 365 -5.58 3.02 10.35
C GLY A 365 -4.98 4.21 11.14
N PRO A 366 -3.64 4.29 11.36
CA PRO A 366 -3.01 5.44 12.03
C PRO A 366 -2.90 6.71 11.18
N GLY A 367 -3.38 6.70 9.94
CA GLY A 367 -3.34 7.84 9.03
C GLY A 367 -2.11 7.88 8.11
N ARG A 368 -1.43 6.76 7.92
CA ARG A 368 -0.38 6.61 6.90
C ARG A 368 -0.97 6.43 5.51
N TRP A 369 -0.20 6.79 4.49
CA TRP A 369 -0.48 6.37 3.12
C TRP A 369 -0.44 4.84 3.00
N ALA A 370 -1.42 4.27 2.30
CA ALA A 370 -1.37 2.89 1.86
C ALA A 370 -1.04 2.82 0.37
N GLY A 371 -0.49 1.69 -0.08
CA GLY A 371 -0.21 1.48 -1.50
C GLY A 371 -1.44 0.94 -2.24
N PHE A 372 -1.59 1.33 -3.51
CA PHE A 372 -2.60 0.82 -4.41
C PHE A 372 -1.97 0.07 -5.58
N LYS A 373 -2.44 -1.12 -5.89
CA LYS A 373 -2.01 -2.01 -6.99
C LYS A 373 -0.51 -2.27 -7.06
N VAL A 374 0.27 -1.36 -7.63
CA VAL A 374 1.72 -1.48 -7.73
C VAL A 374 2.37 -1.51 -6.35
N GLN A 375 1.86 -0.69 -5.42
CA GLN A 375 2.32 -0.60 -4.04
C GLN A 375 3.85 -0.55 -3.93
N PRO A 376 4.50 0.59 -4.24
CA PRO A 376 5.95 0.72 -4.10
C PRO A 376 6.46 0.35 -2.70
N GLN A 377 5.64 0.61 -1.67
CA GLN A 377 5.90 0.27 -0.27
C GLN A 377 6.15 -1.23 -0.04
N ASN A 378 5.51 -2.08 -0.84
CA ASN A 378 5.57 -3.54 -0.74
C ASN A 378 6.36 -4.16 -1.92
N MET A 379 7.25 -3.41 -2.56
CA MET A 379 8.18 -3.97 -3.53
C MET A 379 9.28 -4.72 -2.79
N LYS A 380 9.53 -5.96 -3.23
CA LYS A 380 10.52 -6.85 -2.62
C LYS A 380 11.92 -6.20 -2.63
N ARG A 381 12.69 -6.45 -1.56
CA ARG A 381 14.13 -6.20 -1.56
C ARG A 381 14.83 -7.27 -2.41
N PRO A 382 16.03 -7.00 -2.92
CA PRO A 382 16.82 -8.01 -3.61
C PRO A 382 17.06 -9.25 -2.76
N SER A 383 17.06 -10.42 -3.38
CA SER A 383 17.33 -11.69 -2.70
C SER A 383 18.82 -11.87 -2.43
N THR A 384 19.20 -12.15 -1.20
CA THR A 384 20.60 -12.45 -0.81
C THR A 384 21.12 -13.75 -1.44
N ARG A 385 20.20 -14.65 -1.84
CA ARG A 385 20.57 -15.89 -2.59
C ARG A 385 21.40 -15.61 -3.84
N LEU A 386 21.14 -14.48 -4.51
CA LEU A 386 21.87 -14.12 -5.73
C LEU A 386 23.39 -13.93 -5.50
N VAL A 387 23.80 -13.75 -4.25
CA VAL A 387 25.21 -13.58 -3.88
C VAL A 387 25.73 -14.66 -2.92
N ARG A 388 24.91 -15.65 -2.55
CA ARG A 388 25.28 -16.72 -1.60
C ARG A 388 26.58 -17.41 -2.01
N ASP A 389 26.66 -17.86 -3.26
CA ASP A 389 27.81 -18.60 -3.80
C ASP A 389 28.87 -17.69 -4.43
N MET A 390 28.67 -16.38 -4.36
CA MET A 390 29.57 -15.39 -4.93
C MET A 390 30.72 -15.12 -3.96
N PRO A 391 31.98 -15.21 -4.40
CA PRO A 391 33.15 -14.94 -3.55
C PRO A 391 33.33 -13.41 -3.35
N TRP A 392 32.30 -12.72 -2.88
CA TRP A 392 32.21 -11.27 -2.83
C TRP A 392 33.31 -10.62 -1.99
N LYS A 393 33.80 -11.29 -0.92
CA LYS A 393 34.95 -10.80 -0.15
C LYS A 393 36.24 -10.79 -0.99
N ALA A 394 36.46 -11.86 -1.75
CA ALA A 394 37.62 -11.95 -2.66
C ALA A 394 37.52 -10.96 -3.83
N MET A 395 36.28 -10.58 -4.23
CA MET A 395 36.04 -9.53 -5.22
C MET A 395 36.19 -8.11 -4.67
N GLY A 396 36.51 -7.95 -3.38
CA GLY A 396 36.79 -6.64 -2.76
C GLY A 396 35.54 -5.91 -2.25
N PHE A 397 34.38 -6.56 -2.17
CA PHE A 397 33.20 -5.93 -1.57
C PHE A 397 33.33 -5.88 -0.03
N LYS A 398 32.93 -4.75 0.54
CA LYS A 398 33.00 -4.53 2.00
C LYS A 398 31.88 -5.26 2.78
N SER A 399 30.77 -5.62 2.11
CA SER A 399 29.65 -6.35 2.69
C SER A 399 28.87 -7.07 1.60
N GLU A 400 28.11 -8.09 1.98
CA GLU A 400 27.17 -8.81 1.13
C GLU A 400 26.15 -7.87 0.48
N GLY A 401 25.57 -6.94 1.26
CA GLY A 401 24.63 -5.94 0.72
C GLY A 401 25.22 -5.06 -0.38
N LYS A 402 26.53 -4.73 -0.32
CA LYS A 402 27.21 -4.00 -1.41
C LYS A 402 27.40 -4.88 -2.65
N ALA A 403 27.71 -6.17 -2.47
CA ALA A 403 27.80 -7.13 -3.57
C ALA A 403 26.43 -7.33 -4.23
N LEU A 404 25.39 -7.53 -3.44
CA LEU A 404 24.01 -7.68 -3.90
C LEU A 404 23.52 -6.46 -4.67
N SER A 405 23.77 -5.24 -4.14
CA SER A 405 23.43 -4.00 -4.83
C SER A 405 24.13 -3.88 -6.17
N TRP A 406 25.41 -4.24 -6.26
CA TRP A 406 26.16 -4.24 -7.52
C TRP A 406 25.61 -5.26 -8.52
N LEU A 407 25.34 -6.49 -8.06
CA LEU A 407 24.83 -7.58 -8.91
C LEU A 407 23.45 -7.25 -9.47
N THR A 408 22.54 -6.74 -8.66
CA THR A 408 21.19 -6.39 -9.11
C THR A 408 21.17 -5.21 -10.07
N GLN A 409 22.09 -4.25 -9.92
CA GLN A 409 22.28 -3.20 -10.92
C GLN A 409 22.78 -3.76 -12.25
N ALA A 410 23.73 -4.71 -12.23
CA ALA A 410 24.21 -5.38 -13.44
C ALA A 410 23.08 -6.17 -14.12
N ALA A 411 22.35 -6.97 -13.35
CA ALA A 411 21.20 -7.73 -13.83
C ALA A 411 20.11 -6.84 -14.43
N TYR A 412 19.80 -5.72 -13.78
CA TYR A 412 18.84 -4.73 -14.33
C TYR A 412 19.30 -4.16 -15.67
N ARG A 413 20.60 -3.85 -15.84
CA ARG A 413 21.14 -3.35 -17.10
C ARG A 413 21.08 -4.41 -18.20
N ASP A 414 21.28 -5.68 -17.88
CA ASP A 414 21.12 -6.78 -18.81
C ASP A 414 19.66 -6.98 -19.23
N ILE A 415 18.72 -6.88 -18.29
CA ILE A 415 17.28 -6.85 -18.59
C ILE A 415 16.98 -5.68 -19.55
N LEU A 416 17.46 -4.49 -19.23
CA LEU A 416 17.27 -3.30 -20.08
C LEU A 416 17.88 -3.46 -21.47
N ALA A 417 19.02 -4.12 -21.58
CA ALA A 417 19.68 -4.44 -22.84
C ALA A 417 18.95 -5.51 -23.67
N GLY A 418 17.94 -6.18 -23.11
CA GLY A 418 17.13 -7.20 -23.78
C GLY A 418 17.74 -8.60 -23.74
N ARG A 419 18.56 -8.90 -22.72
CA ARG A 419 19.03 -10.27 -22.49
C ARG A 419 17.83 -11.15 -22.12
N ASP A 420 17.84 -12.41 -22.57
CA ASP A 420 16.77 -13.38 -22.39
C ASP A 420 16.83 -14.12 -21.04
N ALA A 421 15.88 -15.00 -20.81
CA ALA A 421 15.80 -15.79 -19.60
C ALA A 421 16.99 -16.74 -19.42
N ASP A 422 17.47 -17.36 -20.49
CA ASP A 422 18.57 -18.30 -20.42
C ASP A 422 19.89 -17.59 -20.06
N TRP A 423 20.11 -16.37 -20.57
CA TRP A 423 21.24 -15.53 -20.16
C TRP A 423 21.19 -15.19 -18.66
N LEU A 424 20.01 -14.77 -18.16
CA LEU A 424 19.87 -14.44 -16.74
C LEU A 424 20.09 -15.67 -15.85
N GLU A 425 19.59 -16.84 -16.26
CA GLU A 425 19.77 -18.09 -15.52
C GLU A 425 21.26 -18.48 -15.44
N LEU A 426 21.99 -18.30 -16.53
CA LEU A 426 23.42 -18.61 -16.60
C LEU A 426 24.28 -17.68 -15.73
N VAL A 427 23.96 -16.37 -15.71
CA VAL A 427 24.84 -15.34 -15.12
C VAL A 427 24.45 -15.02 -13.67
N TYR A 428 23.14 -15.00 -13.36
CA TYR A 428 22.61 -14.47 -12.09
C TYR A 428 21.78 -15.51 -11.31
N GLY A 429 21.38 -16.62 -11.92
CA GLY A 429 20.50 -17.61 -11.35
C GLY A 429 19.04 -17.48 -11.80
N PRO A 430 18.05 -18.00 -11.04
CA PRO A 430 16.66 -18.15 -11.50
C PRO A 430 16.07 -16.84 -12.05
N PRO A 431 15.60 -16.80 -13.31
CA PRO A 431 15.22 -15.55 -13.99
C PRO A 431 14.12 -14.77 -13.28
N LEU A 432 13.11 -15.45 -12.70
CA LEU A 432 12.03 -14.76 -11.98
C LEU A 432 12.50 -14.17 -10.65
N GLU A 433 13.49 -14.79 -10.00
CA GLU A 433 14.11 -14.24 -8.79
C GLU A 433 14.95 -13.00 -9.12
N VAL A 434 15.70 -13.04 -10.22
CA VAL A 434 16.46 -11.90 -10.73
C VAL A 434 15.53 -10.74 -11.06
N VAL A 435 14.45 -10.98 -11.83
CA VAL A 435 13.44 -9.94 -12.15
C VAL A 435 12.79 -9.40 -10.88
N SER A 436 12.47 -10.26 -9.92
CA SER A 436 11.91 -9.87 -8.62
C SER A 436 12.86 -8.96 -7.83
N SER A 437 14.14 -9.32 -7.79
CA SER A 437 15.17 -8.54 -7.11
C SER A 437 15.44 -7.18 -7.78
N CYS A 438 15.15 -7.07 -9.07
CA CYS A 438 15.25 -5.82 -9.83
C CYS A 438 13.98 -4.97 -9.83
N ILE A 439 12.90 -5.37 -9.15
CA ILE A 439 11.58 -4.71 -9.30
C ILE A 439 11.59 -3.22 -8.95
N ARG A 440 12.39 -2.81 -7.98
CA ARG A 440 12.55 -1.39 -7.59
C ARG A 440 13.27 -0.59 -8.67
N HIS A 441 14.23 -1.20 -9.36
CA HIS A 441 15.02 -0.55 -10.42
C HIS A 441 14.18 -0.17 -11.64
N PHE A 442 12.97 -0.75 -11.82
CA PHE A 442 12.04 -0.31 -12.88
C PHE A 442 11.50 1.10 -12.65
N ILE A 443 11.55 1.63 -11.41
CA ILE A 443 11.32 3.06 -11.14
C ILE A 443 12.58 3.81 -11.53
N HIS A 444 12.58 4.32 -12.75
CA HIS A 444 13.76 4.85 -13.41
C HIS A 444 13.36 5.99 -14.34
N ASP A 445 13.82 7.19 -14.04
CA ASP A 445 13.63 8.35 -14.91
C ASP A 445 14.71 8.35 -16.00
N TYR A 446 14.27 8.34 -17.25
CA TYR A 446 15.18 8.27 -18.39
C TYR A 446 14.61 9.01 -19.59
N GLN A 447 15.50 9.46 -20.48
CA GLN A 447 15.16 10.02 -21.77
C GLN A 447 15.78 9.18 -22.88
N VAL A 448 15.02 8.95 -23.95
CA VAL A 448 15.61 8.42 -25.18
C VAL A 448 16.69 9.40 -25.62
N CYS A 449 17.89 8.92 -25.88
CA CYS A 449 19.01 9.77 -26.23
C CYS A 449 18.68 10.59 -27.50
N PRO A 450 18.57 11.90 -27.38
CA PRO A 450 18.19 12.76 -28.55
C PRO A 450 19.25 12.78 -29.67
N HIS A 451 20.52 12.47 -29.32
CA HIS A 451 21.62 12.45 -30.30
C HIS A 451 21.57 11.21 -31.22
N CYS A 452 21.19 10.05 -30.71
CA CYS A 452 21.10 8.84 -31.51
C CYS A 452 19.66 8.33 -31.72
N GLY A 453 18.65 9.04 -31.25
CA GLY A 453 17.25 8.63 -31.36
C GLY A 453 16.98 7.25 -30.79
N GLY A 454 17.70 6.84 -29.73
CA GLY A 454 17.57 5.53 -29.11
C GLY A 454 18.25 4.36 -29.85
N THR A 455 19.05 4.62 -30.87
CA THR A 455 19.77 3.54 -31.60
C THR A 455 21.03 3.08 -30.88
N GLY A 456 21.58 3.91 -29.97
CA GLY A 456 22.87 3.69 -29.31
C GLY A 456 24.07 4.01 -30.19
N ARG A 457 23.84 4.44 -31.42
CA ARG A 457 24.86 4.75 -32.44
C ARG A 457 24.68 6.16 -32.97
N PRO A 458 25.75 6.86 -33.38
CA PRO A 458 25.61 8.22 -33.95
C PRO A 458 24.73 8.20 -35.21
N PRO A 459 23.91 9.23 -35.41
CA PRO A 459 23.06 9.32 -36.61
C PRO A 459 23.83 9.56 -37.88
N GLU A 460 25.09 9.99 -37.75
CA GLU A 460 25.90 10.39 -38.87
C GLU A 460 26.75 9.25 -39.45
N LYS A 461 26.68 9.08 -40.74
CA LYS A 461 27.56 8.29 -41.64
C LYS A 461 27.57 6.77 -41.35
N TRP A 462 27.06 6.00 -42.29
CA TRP A 462 26.98 4.52 -42.29
C TRP A 462 28.30 3.80 -42.00
N TYR A 463 29.46 4.39 -42.24
CA TYR A 463 30.79 3.82 -41.98
C TYR A 463 31.25 4.00 -40.51
N LYS A 464 30.55 4.79 -39.71
CA LYS A 464 30.80 4.94 -38.25
C LYS A 464 29.83 4.13 -37.37
N ARG A 465 29.07 3.21 -37.94
CA ARG A 465 28.04 2.43 -37.22
C ARG A 465 28.60 1.51 -36.13
N SER A 466 29.92 1.28 -36.10
CA SER A 466 30.56 0.50 -35.01
C SER A 466 30.90 1.34 -33.79
N GLU A 467 30.92 2.67 -33.89
CA GLU A 467 31.22 3.53 -32.75
C GLU A 467 30.00 3.72 -31.84
N PRO A 468 30.20 3.73 -30.49
CA PRO A 468 29.15 4.05 -29.57
C PRO A 468 28.72 5.54 -29.71
N CYS A 469 27.44 5.81 -29.40
CA CYS A 469 26.97 7.19 -29.35
C CYS A 469 27.73 7.97 -28.26
N SER A 470 28.33 9.10 -28.61
CA SER A 470 29.13 9.92 -27.70
C SER A 470 28.34 10.51 -26.53
N LYS A 471 27.01 10.59 -26.64
CA LYS A 471 26.15 11.13 -25.57
C LYS A 471 25.65 10.05 -24.59
N CYS A 472 25.33 8.85 -25.09
CA CYS A 472 24.77 7.80 -24.24
C CYS A 472 25.64 6.53 -24.19
N ALA A 473 26.85 6.53 -24.75
CA ALA A 473 27.78 5.40 -24.73
C ALA A 473 27.14 4.05 -25.12
N SER A 474 26.26 4.05 -26.12
CA SER A 474 25.44 2.92 -26.58
C SER A 474 24.30 2.49 -25.66
N MET A 475 24.06 3.15 -24.54
CA MET A 475 22.94 2.85 -23.63
C MET A 475 21.56 3.14 -24.24
N LYS A 476 21.50 3.87 -25.37
CA LYS A 476 20.29 4.28 -26.09
C LYS A 476 19.43 5.33 -25.37
N TYR A 477 19.71 5.63 -24.12
CA TYR A 477 19.00 6.59 -23.27
C TYR A 477 20.00 7.38 -22.42
N LEU A 478 19.51 8.49 -21.86
CA LEU A 478 20.20 9.30 -20.84
C LEU A 478 19.46 9.09 -19.53
N GLU A 479 20.18 8.78 -18.48
CA GLU A 479 19.62 8.62 -17.13
C GLU A 479 19.39 10.01 -16.51
N ASN A 480 18.17 10.25 -16.03
CA ASN A 480 17.90 11.35 -15.11
C ASN A 480 18.01 10.78 -13.69
N TYR A 481 18.84 11.40 -12.86
CA TYR A 481 18.98 10.95 -11.49
C TYR A 481 17.76 11.33 -10.67
N MET A 482 17.49 10.53 -9.63
CA MET A 482 16.48 10.79 -8.61
C MET A 482 17.15 11.05 -7.27
N LEU A 483 16.44 11.71 -6.37
CA LEU A 483 16.84 11.91 -4.98
C LEU A 483 15.93 11.06 -4.09
N SER A 484 16.53 10.30 -3.18
CA SER A 484 15.83 9.55 -2.15
C SER A 484 16.26 10.08 -0.79
N ALA A 485 15.31 10.30 0.12
CA ALA A 485 15.56 10.63 1.52
C ALA A 485 14.64 9.82 2.41
N ASP A 486 15.19 9.17 3.44
CA ASP A 486 14.53 8.22 4.34
C ASP A 486 14.73 8.67 5.79
N PHE A 487 13.67 8.67 6.61
CA PHE A 487 13.79 8.99 8.02
C PHE A 487 14.54 7.88 8.77
N ALA A 488 15.56 8.27 9.54
CA ALA A 488 16.32 7.35 10.35
C ALA A 488 15.56 6.96 11.63
N ALA A 489 15.08 5.71 11.72
CA ALA A 489 14.43 5.11 12.89
C ALA A 489 13.26 5.96 13.46
N ILE A 490 12.41 6.52 12.61
CA ILE A 490 11.36 7.49 12.98
C ILE A 490 10.41 6.97 14.06
N GLU A 491 9.99 5.69 13.98
CA GLU A 491 9.09 5.10 14.97
C GLU A 491 9.76 4.92 16.34
N ALA A 492 11.01 4.47 16.38
CA ALA A 492 11.73 4.28 17.62
C ALA A 492 12.05 5.62 18.31
N ARG A 493 12.35 6.66 17.53
CA ARG A 493 12.48 8.04 18.02
C ARG A 493 11.13 8.57 18.51
N GLY A 494 10.06 8.33 17.73
CA GLY A 494 8.71 8.80 18.02
C GLY A 494 8.15 8.21 19.31
N VAL A 495 8.26 6.90 19.55
CA VAL A 495 7.77 6.29 20.78
C VAL A 495 8.54 6.77 22.02
N ALA A 496 9.87 6.96 21.90
CA ALA A 496 10.70 7.51 22.98
C ALA A 496 10.27 8.96 23.32
N TRP A 497 10.03 9.78 22.29
CA TRP A 497 9.61 11.18 22.48
C TRP A 497 8.19 11.28 23.05
N LEU A 498 7.24 10.49 22.57
CA LEU A 498 5.88 10.45 23.11
C LEU A 498 5.85 9.99 24.56
N ALA A 499 6.75 9.09 24.94
CA ALA A 499 6.85 8.59 26.31
C ALA A 499 7.65 9.50 27.25
N GLY A 500 8.48 10.41 26.72
CA GLY A 500 9.45 11.17 27.52
C GLY A 500 10.62 10.30 28.01
N GLN A 501 11.07 9.33 27.21
CA GLN A 501 12.23 8.46 27.50
C GLN A 501 13.52 9.22 27.15
N GLU A 502 13.96 10.16 28.01
CA GLU A 502 14.96 11.16 27.69
C GLU A 502 16.37 10.61 27.47
N ASP A 503 16.76 9.55 28.17
CA ASP A 503 18.03 8.84 27.94
C ASP A 503 18.12 8.32 26.49
N ALA A 504 17.02 7.77 25.99
CA ALA A 504 16.91 7.32 24.61
C ALA A 504 17.00 8.47 23.59
N LEU A 505 16.37 9.60 23.90
CA LEU A 505 16.40 10.78 23.03
C LEU A 505 17.81 11.38 22.99
N GLU A 506 18.51 11.40 24.11
CA GLU A 506 19.89 11.91 24.18
C GLU A 506 20.85 11.01 23.39
N GLU A 507 20.70 9.68 23.48
CA GLU A 507 21.48 8.76 22.65
C GLU A 507 21.27 9.03 21.14
N TYR A 508 20.04 9.36 20.70
CA TYR A 508 19.77 9.77 19.33
C TYR A 508 20.39 11.11 18.94
N ARG A 509 20.42 12.12 19.85
CA ARG A 509 21.08 13.42 19.60
C ARG A 509 22.59 13.26 19.44
N GLN A 510 23.18 12.34 20.19
CA GLN A 510 24.60 12.01 20.13
C GLN A 510 24.97 11.10 18.94
N GLY A 511 24.00 10.66 18.14
CA GLY A 511 24.25 9.76 17.00
C GLY A 511 24.64 8.34 17.40
N ILE A 512 24.31 7.91 18.62
CA ILE A 512 24.60 6.56 19.11
C ILE A 512 23.66 5.56 18.40
N ASP A 513 24.22 4.46 17.89
CA ASP A 513 23.44 3.35 17.35
C ASP A 513 22.70 2.63 18.49
N ARG A 514 21.40 2.90 18.58
CA ARG A 514 20.54 2.34 19.63
C ARG A 514 20.35 0.83 19.51
N TYR A 515 20.45 0.27 18.32
CA TYR A 515 20.38 -1.18 18.14
C TYR A 515 21.60 -1.84 18.74
N LYS A 516 22.78 -1.28 18.46
CA LYS A 516 24.04 -1.69 19.06
C LYS A 516 24.06 -1.47 20.57
N LYS A 517 23.50 -0.35 21.06
CA LYS A 517 23.37 -0.07 22.49
C LYS A 517 22.46 -1.05 23.21
N MET A 518 21.33 -1.42 22.59
CA MET A 518 20.40 -2.42 23.13
C MET A 518 21.06 -3.81 23.17
N ALA A 519 21.77 -4.19 22.10
CA ALA A 519 22.55 -5.43 22.08
C ALA A 519 23.60 -5.49 23.20
N SER A 520 24.35 -4.41 23.41
CA SER A 520 25.29 -4.29 24.53
C SER A 520 24.63 -4.59 25.88
N ARG A 521 23.40 -4.09 26.11
CA ARG A 521 22.63 -4.37 27.33
C ARG A 521 22.14 -5.83 27.40
N ILE A 522 21.69 -6.39 26.28
CA ILE A 522 21.18 -7.77 26.21
C ILE A 522 22.29 -8.79 26.45
N TYR A 523 23.43 -8.61 25.82
CA TYR A 523 24.53 -9.57 25.86
C TYR A 523 25.57 -9.26 26.97
N GLY A 524 25.46 -8.12 27.66
CA GLY A 524 26.42 -7.72 28.70
C GLY A 524 27.84 -7.43 28.19
N VAL A 525 27.96 -7.05 26.89
CA VAL A 525 29.26 -6.74 26.26
C VAL A 525 29.44 -5.24 26.08
N PRO A 526 30.69 -4.71 26.05
CA PRO A 526 30.94 -3.32 25.72
C PRO A 526 30.35 -2.93 24.36
N TYR A 527 29.88 -1.67 24.23
CA TYR A 527 29.27 -1.16 23.00
C TYR A 527 30.14 -1.37 21.74
N GLU A 528 31.44 -1.15 21.87
CA GLU A 528 32.42 -1.26 20.78
C GLU A 528 32.62 -2.69 20.32
N GLU A 529 32.42 -3.67 21.21
CA GLU A 529 32.60 -5.11 20.95
C GLU A 529 31.35 -5.81 20.41
N VAL A 530 30.22 -5.10 20.31
CA VAL A 530 28.98 -5.66 19.79
C VAL A 530 29.16 -6.04 18.32
N GLN A 531 28.98 -7.31 18.04
CA GLN A 531 29.01 -7.85 16.69
C GLN A 531 27.76 -7.45 15.90
N GLU A 532 27.90 -7.27 14.58
CA GLU A 532 26.77 -6.91 13.71
C GLU A 532 25.70 -8.01 13.72
N PHE A 533 26.11 -9.26 13.55
CA PHE A 533 25.27 -10.43 13.68
C PHE A 533 25.89 -11.45 14.68
N PRO A 534 25.11 -12.06 15.56
CA PRO A 534 23.66 -11.88 15.75
C PRO A 534 23.30 -10.73 16.71
N GLN A 535 24.28 -10.12 17.40
CA GLN A 535 24.04 -9.27 18.57
C GLN A 535 23.26 -7.98 18.20
N ARG A 536 23.80 -7.17 17.27
CA ARG A 536 23.14 -5.93 16.82
C ARG A 536 21.78 -6.22 16.18
N PHE A 537 21.67 -7.31 15.41
CA PHE A 537 20.41 -7.78 14.85
C PHE A 537 19.36 -8.02 15.94
N VAL A 538 19.69 -8.79 17.01
CA VAL A 538 18.81 -9.03 18.16
C VAL A 538 18.43 -7.71 18.84
N GLY A 539 19.39 -6.80 19.03
CA GLY A 539 19.14 -5.48 19.57
C GLY A 539 18.15 -4.67 18.73
N LYS A 540 18.24 -4.77 17.41
CA LYS A 540 17.32 -4.13 16.47
C LYS A 540 15.91 -4.68 16.60
N GLN A 541 15.74 -6.02 16.58
CA GLN A 541 14.43 -6.64 16.77
C GLN A 541 13.81 -6.28 18.12
N ALA A 542 14.63 -6.17 19.19
CA ALA A 542 14.18 -5.74 20.49
C ALA A 542 13.62 -4.30 20.46
N VAL A 543 14.35 -3.35 19.88
CA VAL A 543 13.93 -1.94 19.82
C VAL A 543 12.63 -1.77 18.98
N LEU A 544 12.54 -2.45 17.85
CA LEU A 544 11.41 -2.29 16.93
C LEU A 544 10.12 -2.98 17.41
N LEU A 545 10.24 -4.16 18.04
CA LEU A 545 9.09 -4.95 18.46
C LEU A 545 8.61 -4.64 19.87
N LEU A 546 9.56 -4.50 20.82
CA LEU A 546 9.20 -4.44 22.23
C LEU A 546 8.69 -3.07 22.68
N GLY A 547 8.90 -2.02 21.86
CA GLY A 547 8.30 -0.70 22.04
C GLY A 547 6.76 -0.71 22.09
N TYR A 548 6.14 -1.77 21.60
CA TYR A 548 4.68 -1.94 21.53
C TYR A 548 4.18 -3.15 22.32
N GLN A 549 4.82 -3.44 23.47
CA GLN A 549 4.45 -4.50 24.39
C GLN A 549 4.59 -5.93 23.80
N GLY A 550 5.46 -6.12 22.82
CA GLY A 550 5.79 -7.45 22.32
C GLY A 550 6.22 -8.39 23.47
N GLY A 551 5.89 -9.66 23.35
CA GLY A 551 6.27 -10.71 24.32
C GLY A 551 7.31 -11.66 23.76
N GLY A 552 7.91 -12.51 24.62
CA GLY A 552 8.95 -13.46 24.26
C GLY A 552 8.62 -14.34 23.05
N PRO A 553 7.46 -15.05 23.01
CA PRO A 553 7.14 -15.89 21.87
C PRO A 553 7.06 -15.14 20.52
N LYS A 554 6.59 -13.87 20.54
CA LYS A 554 6.56 -13.04 19.31
C LYS A 554 7.94 -12.56 18.93
N PHE A 555 8.79 -12.27 19.91
CA PHE A 555 10.19 -11.89 19.68
C PHE A 555 10.95 -13.04 19.02
N ARG A 556 10.88 -14.27 19.58
CA ARG A 556 11.48 -15.48 18.99
C ARG A 556 11.00 -15.69 17.56
N GLN A 557 9.68 -15.73 17.34
CA GLN A 557 9.10 -15.86 15.99
C GLN A 557 9.62 -14.80 15.01
N THR A 558 9.87 -13.58 15.51
CA THR A 558 10.39 -12.49 14.66
C THR A 558 11.84 -12.74 14.29
N CYS A 559 12.69 -13.17 15.25
CA CYS A 559 14.09 -13.52 14.96
C CYS A 559 14.19 -14.69 13.98
N GLU A 560 13.38 -15.75 14.19
CA GLU A 560 13.32 -16.90 13.29
C GLU A 560 12.88 -16.52 11.87
N LYS A 561 11.88 -15.63 11.77
CA LYS A 561 11.39 -15.10 10.49
C LYS A 561 12.51 -14.40 9.69
N TYR A 562 13.45 -13.79 10.37
CA TYR A 562 14.59 -13.11 9.76
C TYR A 562 15.88 -13.97 9.76
N GLY A 563 15.72 -15.29 9.86
CA GLY A 563 16.80 -16.26 9.65
C GLY A 563 17.66 -16.55 10.88
N TYR A 564 17.30 -16.06 12.08
CA TYR A 564 18.03 -16.39 13.30
C TYR A 564 17.26 -17.39 14.16
N PHE A 565 17.65 -18.67 14.06
CA PHE A 565 17.00 -19.82 14.71
C PHE A 565 17.69 -20.22 16.03
N ASP A 566 18.93 -19.80 16.28
CA ASP A 566 19.77 -20.25 17.40
C ASP A 566 19.56 -19.47 18.70
N LEU A 567 18.34 -18.98 18.94
CA LEU A 567 18.01 -18.32 20.20
C LEU A 567 17.94 -19.33 21.34
N PRO A 568 18.74 -19.19 22.42
CA PRO A 568 18.64 -20.06 23.58
C PRO A 568 17.23 -20.12 24.16
N GLU A 569 16.86 -21.23 24.79
CA GLU A 569 15.56 -21.36 25.45
C GLU A 569 15.43 -20.34 26.60
N GLY A 570 14.33 -19.60 26.63
CA GLY A 570 14.05 -18.57 27.65
C GLY A 570 14.76 -17.23 27.42
N PHE A 571 15.69 -17.13 26.45
CA PHE A 571 16.42 -15.90 26.16
C PHE A 571 15.48 -14.77 25.71
N GLU A 572 14.44 -15.09 24.96
CA GLU A 572 13.42 -14.12 24.52
C GLU A 572 12.73 -13.43 25.70
N ASP A 573 12.46 -14.14 26.81
CA ASP A 573 11.82 -13.55 27.98
C ASP A 573 12.80 -12.66 28.75
N GLU A 574 14.09 -13.01 28.77
CA GLU A 574 15.15 -12.18 29.33
C GLU A 574 15.30 -10.89 28.52
N VAL A 575 15.33 -10.95 27.20
CA VAL A 575 15.38 -9.76 26.31
C VAL A 575 14.18 -8.85 26.57
N VAL A 576 12.98 -9.41 26.70
CA VAL A 576 11.77 -8.63 27.03
C VAL A 576 11.91 -7.93 28.38
N LYS A 577 12.46 -8.63 29.40
CA LYS A 577 12.70 -8.07 30.73
C LYS A 577 13.70 -6.90 30.66
N ILE A 578 14.88 -7.11 30.06
CA ILE A 578 15.93 -6.11 29.92
C ILE A 578 15.39 -4.87 29.16
N TYR A 579 14.63 -5.08 28.09
CA TYR A 579 14.01 -3.96 27.34
C TYR A 579 13.09 -3.13 28.24
N ARG A 580 12.18 -3.77 28.98
CA ARG A 580 11.19 -3.08 29.83
C ARG A 580 11.84 -2.35 31.01
N GLU A 581 12.89 -2.92 31.58
CA GLU A 581 13.68 -2.29 32.65
C GLU A 581 14.47 -1.07 32.14
N SER A 582 14.97 -1.14 30.92
CA SER A 582 15.71 -0.05 30.30
C SER A 582 14.84 1.03 29.65
N HIS A 583 13.52 0.81 29.51
CA HIS A 583 12.59 1.77 28.92
C HIS A 583 11.32 1.97 29.77
N PRO A 584 11.47 2.42 31.04
CA PRO A 584 10.36 2.49 32.00
C PRO A 584 9.28 3.50 31.59
N GLU A 585 9.64 4.60 30.92
CA GLU A 585 8.68 5.61 30.50
C GLU A 585 7.79 5.11 29.36
N ILE A 586 8.32 4.30 28.43
CA ILE A 586 7.54 3.64 27.39
C ILE A 586 6.53 2.66 28.02
N VAL A 587 6.96 1.89 29.02
CA VAL A 587 6.08 0.95 29.76
C VAL A 587 4.97 1.71 30.52
N LYS A 588 5.28 2.87 31.12
CA LYS A 588 4.29 3.73 31.77
C LYS A 588 3.29 4.28 30.75
N LEU A 589 3.77 4.67 29.56
CA LEU A 589 2.91 5.19 28.49
C LEU A 589 1.83 4.15 28.10
N TRP A 590 2.18 2.89 27.91
CA TRP A 590 1.18 1.84 27.60
C TRP A 590 0.07 1.76 28.63
N ARG A 591 0.43 1.81 29.93
CA ARG A 591 -0.55 1.75 31.04
C ARG A 591 -1.44 2.97 31.06
N LYS A 592 -0.87 4.16 30.90
CA LYS A 592 -1.62 5.42 30.84
C LYS A 592 -2.60 5.45 29.66
N MET A 593 -2.14 5.03 28.47
CA MET A 593 -3.00 4.96 27.28
C MET A 593 -4.23 4.07 27.51
N ASP A 594 -4.04 2.90 28.13
CA ASP A 594 -5.13 1.98 28.48
C ASP A 594 -6.10 2.58 29.51
N GLN A 595 -5.57 3.22 30.55
CA GLN A 595 -6.38 3.86 31.59
C GLN A 595 -7.17 5.07 31.07
N CYS A 596 -6.51 5.96 30.31
CA CYS A 596 -7.12 7.18 29.80
C CYS A 596 -8.16 6.89 28.70
N SER A 597 -7.96 5.90 27.85
CA SER A 597 -8.96 5.49 26.86
C SER A 597 -10.24 4.99 27.52
N ARG A 598 -10.13 4.15 28.57
CA ARG A 598 -11.29 3.71 29.35
C ARG A 598 -11.99 4.86 30.07
N ALA A 599 -11.23 5.76 30.69
CA ALA A 599 -11.77 6.92 31.37
C ALA A 599 -12.54 7.85 30.41
N ALA A 600 -12.02 8.04 29.18
CA ALA A 600 -12.68 8.83 28.16
C ALA A 600 -14.01 8.21 27.71
N VAL A 601 -14.06 6.87 27.55
CA VAL A 601 -15.32 6.15 27.21
C VAL A 601 -16.35 6.24 28.32
N LEU A 602 -15.91 6.24 29.59
CA LEU A 602 -16.80 6.42 30.76
C LEU A 602 -17.25 7.86 30.99
N SER A 603 -16.59 8.83 30.35
CA SER A 603 -16.89 10.26 30.53
C SER A 603 -16.97 10.99 29.18
N PRO A 604 -17.97 10.67 28.33
CA PRO A 604 -18.12 11.32 27.02
C PRO A 604 -18.11 12.83 27.12
N GLY A 605 -17.50 13.49 26.12
CA GLY A 605 -17.34 14.93 26.05
C GLY A 605 -16.17 15.51 26.86
N LYS A 606 -15.58 14.75 27.80
CA LYS A 606 -14.41 15.22 28.55
C LYS A 606 -13.12 14.85 27.84
N VAL A 607 -12.15 15.76 27.89
CA VAL A 607 -10.76 15.49 27.48
C VAL A 607 -10.03 14.80 28.63
N VAL A 608 -9.40 13.68 28.36
CA VAL A 608 -8.60 12.90 29.32
C VAL A 608 -7.15 12.91 28.85
N GLU A 609 -6.31 13.67 29.55
CA GLU A 609 -4.90 13.82 29.22
C GLU A 609 -4.11 12.54 29.57
N VAL A 610 -3.34 12.03 28.64
CA VAL A 610 -2.36 10.95 28.87
C VAL A 610 -1.06 11.56 29.39
N ASN A 611 -0.59 12.62 28.71
CA ASN A 611 0.54 13.45 29.06
C ASN A 611 0.42 14.81 28.31
N ASP A 612 1.48 15.61 28.30
CA ASP A 612 1.55 16.90 27.59
C ASP A 612 1.40 16.80 26.05
N LYS A 613 1.46 15.61 25.47
CA LYS A 613 1.47 15.34 24.02
C LYS A 613 0.24 14.61 23.51
N LEU A 614 -0.41 13.83 24.37
CA LEU A 614 -1.47 12.90 23.97
C LEU A 614 -2.70 13.05 24.87
N SER A 615 -3.89 13.01 24.28
CA SER A 615 -5.15 12.99 25.03
C SER A 615 -6.21 12.16 24.31
N PHE A 616 -7.20 11.70 25.07
CA PHE A 616 -8.39 11.04 24.58
C PHE A 616 -9.64 11.88 24.86
N ARG A 617 -10.63 11.79 23.97
CA ARG A 617 -12.00 12.25 24.21
C ARG A 617 -12.98 11.40 23.44
N VAL A 618 -14.19 11.25 23.96
CA VAL A 618 -15.32 10.72 23.19
C VAL A 618 -16.17 11.89 22.71
N MET A 619 -16.46 11.88 21.42
CA MET A 619 -17.29 12.87 20.74
C MET A 619 -18.45 12.15 20.05
N GLU A 620 -19.61 12.79 20.01
CA GLU A 620 -20.78 12.34 19.28
C GLU A 620 -21.11 13.32 18.16
N ILE A 621 -21.41 12.82 16.98
CA ILE A 621 -21.89 13.63 15.85
C ILE A 621 -23.40 13.70 15.83
N ALA A 622 -23.96 14.55 14.94
CA ALA A 622 -25.37 14.92 14.96
C ALA A 622 -26.37 13.76 14.86
N ASN A 623 -26.00 12.62 14.30
CA ASN A 623 -26.84 11.43 14.19
C ASN A 623 -26.71 10.45 15.38
N GLY A 624 -26.01 10.84 16.46
CA GLY A 624 -25.78 9.98 17.63
C GLY A 624 -24.60 9.01 17.52
N THR A 625 -23.87 8.99 16.39
CA THR A 625 -22.67 8.15 16.25
C THR A 625 -21.52 8.72 17.08
N SER A 626 -20.96 7.91 17.97
CA SER A 626 -19.84 8.31 18.84
C SER A 626 -18.48 7.86 18.30
N PHE A 627 -17.43 8.62 18.64
CA PHE A 627 -16.05 8.36 18.25
C PHE A 627 -15.12 8.59 19.43
N LEU A 628 -14.28 7.63 19.76
CA LEU A 628 -13.13 7.84 20.64
C LEU A 628 -12.00 8.40 19.80
N LEU A 629 -11.56 9.60 20.12
CA LEU A 629 -10.51 10.34 19.42
C LEU A 629 -9.24 10.35 20.25
N LEU A 630 -8.12 9.90 19.66
CA LEU A 630 -6.79 10.05 20.21
C LEU A 630 -6.11 11.23 19.51
N ARG A 631 -5.92 12.32 20.25
CA ARG A 631 -5.25 13.53 19.76
C ARG A 631 -3.74 13.36 19.80
N LEU A 632 -3.09 13.66 18.69
CA LEU A 632 -1.64 13.68 18.50
C LEU A 632 -1.07 15.08 18.76
N PRO A 633 0.26 15.21 18.93
CA PRO A 633 0.93 16.51 19.14
C PRO A 633 0.70 17.51 17.99
N SER A 634 0.55 17.02 16.76
CA SER A 634 0.22 17.82 15.56
C SER A 634 -1.18 18.43 15.61
N GLY A 635 -2.01 18.06 16.58
CA GLY A 635 -3.43 18.39 16.62
C GLY A 635 -4.34 17.45 15.83
N ARG A 636 -3.77 16.56 15.01
CA ARG A 636 -4.53 15.53 14.29
C ARG A 636 -5.08 14.48 15.27
N GLU A 637 -6.24 13.93 14.94
CA GLU A 637 -6.90 12.91 15.75
C GLU A 637 -6.99 11.58 15.00
N ILE A 638 -6.71 10.48 15.72
CA ILE A 638 -6.97 9.11 15.26
C ILE A 638 -8.32 8.70 15.83
N SER A 639 -9.23 8.27 14.97
CA SER A 639 -10.60 7.96 15.32
C SER A 639 -10.84 6.45 15.50
N TYR A 640 -11.61 6.10 16.54
CA TYR A 640 -12.09 4.76 16.84
C TYR A 640 -13.61 4.83 16.95
N PRO A 641 -14.35 4.42 15.88
CA PRO A 641 -15.81 4.58 15.81
C PRO A 641 -16.54 3.70 16.82
N MET A 642 -17.66 4.23 17.35
CA MET A 642 -18.58 3.49 18.22
C MET A 642 -17.85 2.79 19.37
N PRO A 643 -17.09 3.53 20.21
CA PRO A 643 -16.36 2.94 21.32
C PRO A 643 -17.30 2.36 22.36
N GLU A 644 -17.01 1.17 22.85
CA GLU A 644 -17.73 0.53 23.95
C GLU A 644 -16.75 -0.11 24.94
N LEU A 645 -17.13 -0.10 26.21
CA LEU A 645 -16.40 -0.78 27.27
C LEU A 645 -17.07 -2.12 27.55
N VAL A 646 -16.36 -3.22 27.27
CA VAL A 646 -16.87 -4.59 27.44
C VAL A 646 -16.01 -5.38 28.40
N LYS A 647 -16.60 -6.33 29.12
CA LYS A 647 -15.86 -7.30 29.94
C LYS A 647 -15.10 -8.26 29.04
N CYS A 648 -13.85 -8.52 29.38
CA CYS A 648 -13.00 -9.49 28.68
C CYS A 648 -12.36 -10.44 29.70
N LEU A 649 -12.65 -11.71 29.58
CA LEU A 649 -11.97 -12.79 30.28
C LEU A 649 -10.71 -13.17 29.52
N SER A 650 -9.56 -13.14 30.18
CA SER A 650 -8.27 -13.48 29.57
C SER A 650 -7.52 -14.48 30.43
N TYR A 651 -7.02 -15.57 29.84
CA TYR A 651 -6.17 -16.56 30.48
C TYR A 651 -5.22 -17.21 29.47
N THR A 652 -4.17 -17.88 29.97
CA THR A 652 -3.24 -18.62 29.11
C THR A 652 -3.42 -20.10 29.33
N HIS A 653 -3.70 -20.86 28.27
CA HIS A 653 -3.85 -22.31 28.32
C HIS A 653 -2.98 -22.96 27.24
N LYS A 654 -2.14 -23.95 27.63
CA LYS A 654 -1.18 -24.61 26.71
C LYS A 654 -0.33 -23.62 25.88
N GLY A 655 0.20 -22.59 26.54
CA GLY A 655 1.02 -21.57 25.88
C GLY A 655 0.26 -20.56 25.01
N LYS A 656 -1.06 -20.76 24.79
CA LYS A 656 -1.88 -19.84 23.99
C LYS A 656 -2.72 -18.93 24.88
N ARG A 657 -2.73 -17.64 24.57
CA ARG A 657 -3.61 -16.68 25.23
C ARG A 657 -5.03 -16.83 24.67
N VAL A 658 -5.99 -17.04 25.57
CA VAL A 658 -7.43 -17.09 25.27
C VAL A 658 -8.05 -15.79 25.76
N GLN A 659 -8.89 -15.17 24.93
CA GLN A 659 -9.67 -13.98 25.26
C GLN A 659 -11.12 -14.21 24.85
N ILE A 660 -12.05 -14.00 25.79
CA ILE A 660 -13.50 -14.13 25.59
C ILE A 660 -14.12 -12.78 25.96
N PHE A 661 -14.76 -12.13 25.00
CA PHE A 661 -15.46 -10.86 25.21
C PHE A 661 -16.90 -11.15 25.63
N GLU A 662 -17.39 -10.37 26.61
CA GLU A 662 -18.70 -10.55 27.24
C GLU A 662 -18.92 -12.01 27.73
N PRO A 663 -17.95 -12.52 28.54
CA PRO A 663 -17.97 -13.93 28.98
C PRO A 663 -19.23 -14.24 29.78
N GLN A 664 -19.83 -15.39 29.49
CA GLN A 664 -20.90 -15.94 30.30
C GLN A 664 -20.34 -16.61 31.55
N PRO A 665 -21.14 -16.85 32.61
CA PRO A 665 -20.67 -17.51 33.82
C PRO A 665 -19.99 -18.87 33.57
N GLU A 666 -20.45 -19.62 32.57
CA GLU A 666 -19.87 -20.90 32.16
C GLU A 666 -18.46 -20.73 31.56
N ASP A 667 -18.17 -19.64 30.88
CA ASP A 667 -16.85 -19.38 30.33
C ASP A 667 -15.85 -19.11 31.45
N ILE A 668 -16.26 -18.36 32.48
CA ILE A 668 -15.45 -18.07 33.66
C ILE A 668 -15.16 -19.37 34.41
N GLN A 669 -16.17 -20.20 34.61
CA GLN A 669 -16.02 -21.48 35.27
C GLN A 669 -15.04 -22.41 34.52
N LYS A 670 -15.18 -22.53 33.20
CA LYS A 670 -14.24 -23.27 32.33
C LYS A 670 -12.81 -22.73 32.40
N ALA A 671 -12.63 -21.41 32.52
CA ALA A 671 -11.32 -20.82 32.69
C ALA A 671 -10.70 -21.18 34.04
N ILE A 672 -11.48 -21.13 35.14
CA ILE A 672 -11.05 -21.55 36.48
C ILE A 672 -10.61 -23.03 36.47
N GLU A 673 -11.40 -23.91 35.87
CA GLU A 673 -11.07 -25.32 35.73
C GLU A 673 -9.77 -25.58 34.97
N ARG A 674 -9.50 -24.77 33.90
CA ARG A 674 -8.32 -24.93 33.05
C ARG A 674 -7.04 -24.37 33.63
N VAL A 675 -7.09 -23.27 34.36
CA VAL A 675 -5.90 -22.55 34.80
C VAL A 675 -5.88 -22.15 36.26
N GLY A 676 -6.97 -22.41 37.02
CA GLY A 676 -7.15 -22.06 38.43
C GLY A 676 -7.57 -20.59 38.63
N GLU A 677 -8.14 -20.31 39.82
CA GLU A 677 -8.73 -19.01 40.16
C GLU A 677 -7.76 -17.82 40.01
N LYS A 678 -6.48 -18.01 40.27
CA LYS A 678 -5.46 -16.92 40.23
C LYS A 678 -4.85 -16.66 38.86
N LYS A 679 -5.18 -17.43 37.81
CA LYS A 679 -4.55 -17.36 36.48
C LYS A 679 -5.48 -16.87 35.39
N HIS A 680 -6.71 -16.48 35.74
CA HIS A 680 -7.61 -15.79 34.82
C HIS A 680 -7.84 -14.36 35.27
N PHE A 681 -8.10 -13.47 34.31
CA PHE A 681 -8.33 -12.06 34.56
C PHE A 681 -9.60 -11.61 33.87
N LEU A 682 -10.50 -11.01 34.64
CA LEU A 682 -11.67 -10.32 34.11
C LEU A 682 -11.39 -8.80 34.15
N LYS A 683 -11.38 -8.15 33.02
CA LYS A 683 -11.09 -6.72 32.93
C LYS A 683 -11.99 -6.02 31.92
N ASP A 684 -12.17 -4.73 32.09
CA ASP A 684 -12.82 -3.89 31.10
C ASP A 684 -11.84 -3.58 29.95
N VAL A 685 -12.32 -3.77 28.71
CA VAL A 685 -11.57 -3.52 27.48
C VAL A 685 -12.38 -2.62 26.57
N VAL A 686 -11.74 -1.60 26.00
CA VAL A 686 -12.37 -0.79 24.97
C VAL A 686 -12.41 -1.58 23.66
N THR A 687 -13.60 -1.64 23.05
CA THR A 687 -13.80 -2.13 21.69
C THR A 687 -14.32 -1.00 20.82
N TYR A 688 -14.10 -1.10 19.52
CA TYR A 688 -14.57 -0.14 18.54
C TYR A 688 -14.97 -0.86 17.25
N TYR A 689 -15.70 -0.19 16.36
CA TYR A 689 -16.06 -0.75 15.07
C TYR A 689 -14.90 -0.60 14.08
N GLY A 690 -14.33 -1.70 13.62
CA GLY A 690 -13.13 -1.72 12.80
C GLY A 690 -13.02 -2.99 11.94
N LYS A 691 -11.91 -3.14 11.22
CA LYS A 691 -11.63 -4.32 10.39
C LYS A 691 -11.31 -5.54 11.27
N THR A 692 -12.02 -6.65 11.08
CA THR A 692 -11.90 -7.87 11.92
C THR A 692 -11.10 -9.00 11.29
N GLY A 693 -10.87 -9.01 9.98
CA GLY A 693 -10.26 -10.14 9.26
C GLY A 693 -8.73 -10.18 9.35
N LYS A 694 -8.17 -11.35 9.74
CA LYS A 694 -6.72 -11.62 9.66
C LYS A 694 -6.25 -11.99 8.26
N ASP A 695 -7.11 -12.52 7.40
CA ASP A 695 -6.75 -13.16 6.12
C ASP A 695 -7.21 -12.36 4.89
N GLY A 696 -7.18 -11.02 4.96
CA GLY A 696 -7.59 -10.18 3.84
C GLY A 696 -9.11 -10.15 3.60
N THR A 697 -9.90 -10.78 4.46
CA THR A 697 -11.36 -10.59 4.49
C THR A 697 -11.66 -9.19 4.97
N LYS A 698 -12.37 -8.40 4.16
CA LYS A 698 -12.75 -7.02 4.49
C LYS A 698 -13.96 -6.94 5.43
N ALA A 699 -14.06 -7.87 6.37
CA ALA A 699 -15.13 -7.87 7.35
C ALA A 699 -14.94 -6.71 8.35
N TRP A 700 -16.02 -6.06 8.72
CA TRP A 700 -16.07 -5.02 9.72
C TRP A 700 -16.90 -5.49 10.94
N GLY A 701 -16.47 -5.10 12.12
CA GLY A 701 -17.12 -5.52 13.35
C GLY A 701 -16.40 -4.99 14.58
N ARG A 702 -16.72 -5.54 15.75
CA ARG A 702 -16.09 -5.16 17.01
C ARG A 702 -14.65 -5.62 17.11
N VAL A 703 -13.75 -4.69 17.33
CA VAL A 703 -12.30 -4.92 17.48
C VAL A 703 -11.86 -4.45 18.86
N PRO A 704 -11.21 -5.31 19.66
CA PRO A 704 -10.65 -4.90 20.94
C PRO A 704 -9.37 -4.08 20.75
N THR A 705 -9.13 -3.16 21.68
CA THR A 705 -7.90 -2.37 21.72
C THR A 705 -7.33 -2.29 23.14
N TYR A 706 -6.08 -1.84 23.25
CA TYR A 706 -5.36 -1.78 24.51
C TYR A 706 -4.22 -0.75 24.44
N GLY A 707 -3.62 -0.42 25.57
CA GLY A 707 -2.69 0.69 25.68
C GLY A 707 -1.52 0.66 24.69
N ALA A 708 -0.89 -0.50 24.50
CA ALA A 708 0.22 -0.59 23.55
C ALA A 708 -0.24 -0.47 22.09
N LYS A 709 -1.46 -0.91 21.74
CA LYS A 709 -2.01 -0.72 20.39
C LYS A 709 -2.30 0.76 20.11
N TYR A 710 -2.78 1.48 21.12
CA TYR A 710 -2.90 2.94 21.02
C TYR A 710 -1.53 3.62 20.89
N THR A 711 -0.52 3.15 21.62
CA THR A 711 0.85 3.66 21.52
C THR A 711 1.45 3.43 20.14
N GLU A 712 1.29 2.24 19.58
CA GLU A 712 1.67 1.92 18.20
C GLU A 712 0.98 2.87 17.20
N ASN A 713 -0.35 3.00 17.32
CA ASN A 713 -1.12 3.88 16.43
C ASN A 713 -0.68 5.35 16.58
N ALA A 714 -0.43 5.84 17.81
CA ALA A 714 0.05 7.19 18.05
C ALA A 714 1.44 7.42 17.43
N THR A 715 2.36 6.45 17.58
CA THR A 715 3.71 6.54 17.01
C THR A 715 3.67 6.52 15.49
N GLN A 716 2.90 5.63 14.89
CA GLN A 716 2.73 5.55 13.44
C GLN A 716 2.02 6.79 12.89
N GLY A 717 1.04 7.32 13.64
CA GLY A 717 0.37 8.56 13.30
C GLY A 717 1.32 9.76 13.34
N LEU A 718 2.14 9.84 14.37
CA LEU A 718 3.18 10.87 14.50
C LEU A 718 4.19 10.81 13.35
N ALA A 719 4.63 9.60 12.96
CA ALA A 719 5.52 9.42 11.82
C ALA A 719 4.88 9.89 10.50
N ALA A 720 3.57 9.65 10.33
CA ALA A 720 2.83 10.16 9.18
C ALA A 720 2.76 11.70 9.18
N ASP A 721 2.57 12.33 10.36
CA ASP A 721 2.53 13.79 10.47
C ASP A 721 3.90 14.42 10.16
N PHE A 722 5.00 13.79 10.55
CA PHE A 722 6.35 14.22 10.14
C PHE A 722 6.55 14.06 8.62
N MET A 723 6.09 12.95 8.04
CA MET A 723 6.17 12.76 6.59
C MET A 723 5.36 13.82 5.84
N VAL A 724 4.16 14.17 6.30
CA VAL A 724 3.36 15.25 5.69
C VAL A 724 4.08 16.59 5.79
N ASN A 725 4.58 16.96 6.98
CA ASN A 725 5.32 18.20 7.18
C ASN A 725 6.55 18.29 6.28
N GLY A 726 7.36 17.23 6.27
CA GLY A 726 8.57 17.18 5.44
C GLY A 726 8.27 17.19 3.94
N ALA A 727 7.22 16.48 3.50
CA ALA A 727 6.81 16.44 2.11
C ALA A 727 6.30 17.81 1.62
N LEU A 728 5.52 18.52 2.42
CA LEU A 728 5.09 19.90 2.11
C LEU A 728 6.30 20.84 1.98
N ASN A 729 7.26 20.79 2.91
CA ASN A 729 8.48 21.59 2.83
C ASN A 729 9.31 21.25 1.59
N CYS A 730 9.38 20.00 1.19
CA CYS A 730 10.07 19.58 -0.03
C CYS A 730 9.39 20.16 -1.29
N GLU A 731 8.07 20.03 -1.39
CA GLU A 731 7.30 20.59 -2.53
C GLU A 731 7.42 22.11 -2.60
N ASP A 732 7.29 22.82 -1.47
CA ASP A 732 7.41 24.28 -1.39
C ASP A 732 8.81 24.77 -1.82
N ALA A 733 9.85 23.97 -1.54
CA ALA A 733 11.21 24.22 -1.99
C ALA A 733 11.49 23.74 -3.42
N GLY A 734 10.48 23.21 -4.12
CA GLY A 734 10.57 22.76 -5.51
C GLY A 734 11.20 21.37 -5.70
N TYR A 735 11.31 20.57 -4.62
CA TYR A 735 11.69 19.16 -4.69
C TYR A 735 10.46 18.33 -5.01
N GLU A 736 10.21 18.08 -6.28
CA GLU A 736 9.02 17.37 -6.77
C GLU A 736 9.03 15.90 -6.34
N ILE A 737 8.08 15.52 -5.50
CA ILE A 737 7.94 14.15 -5.01
C ILE A 737 7.33 13.28 -6.10
N ALA A 738 8.02 12.21 -6.47
CA ALA A 738 7.54 11.19 -7.40
C ALA A 738 6.61 10.17 -6.71
N THR A 739 6.98 9.75 -5.50
CA THR A 739 6.16 8.87 -4.64
C THR A 739 6.69 8.86 -3.20
N LEU A 740 5.85 8.42 -2.27
CA LEU A 740 6.19 8.18 -0.87
C LEU A 740 6.20 6.68 -0.59
N ILE A 741 7.24 6.20 0.12
CA ILE A 741 7.44 4.77 0.41
C ILE A 741 7.72 4.61 1.89
N HIS A 742 6.66 4.39 2.70
CA HIS A 742 6.70 4.40 4.16
C HIS A 742 7.21 5.74 4.70
N ASP A 743 8.44 5.76 5.20
CA ASP A 743 9.18 6.90 5.75
C ASP A 743 10.21 7.49 4.78
N GLU A 744 10.17 7.08 3.51
CA GLU A 744 11.06 7.52 2.43
C GLU A 744 10.32 8.39 1.41
N SER A 745 10.95 9.49 0.99
CA SER A 745 10.53 10.34 -0.12
C SER A 745 11.44 10.09 -1.34
N LEU A 746 10.84 9.75 -2.47
CA LEU A 746 11.53 9.63 -3.76
C LEU A 746 11.15 10.82 -4.65
N ASN A 747 12.14 11.60 -5.07
CA ASN A 747 11.96 12.89 -5.74
C ASN A 747 12.63 12.91 -7.11
N TYR A 748 12.05 13.64 -8.04
CA TYR A 748 12.75 14.03 -9.27
C TYR A 748 13.90 14.95 -8.93
N LYS A 749 15.07 14.74 -9.54
CA LYS A 749 16.24 15.60 -9.34
C LYS A 749 16.30 16.68 -10.39
N LYS A 750 16.30 17.94 -9.95
CA LYS A 750 16.56 19.10 -10.81
C LYS A 750 18.02 19.60 -10.66
N PRO A 751 18.54 20.38 -11.62
CA PRO A 751 19.85 21.00 -11.48
C PRO A 751 19.97 21.82 -10.19
N GLY A 752 21.09 21.67 -9.48
CA GLY A 752 21.35 22.37 -8.22
C GLY A 752 20.76 21.71 -6.97
N GLN A 753 19.85 20.75 -7.10
CA GLN A 753 19.28 20.01 -5.95
C GLN A 753 20.22 18.94 -5.44
N THR A 754 20.30 18.79 -4.11
CA THR A 754 21.18 17.84 -3.43
C THR A 754 20.41 16.96 -2.44
N PRO A 755 20.90 15.75 -2.14
CA PRO A 755 20.27 14.88 -1.15
C PRO A 755 20.36 15.45 0.28
N GLU A 756 21.42 16.20 0.60
CA GLU A 756 21.62 16.81 1.92
C GLU A 756 20.54 17.87 2.21
N GLU A 757 20.23 18.73 1.21
CA GLU A 757 19.17 19.73 1.35
C GLU A 757 17.79 19.05 1.39
N LEU A 758 17.54 18.01 0.61
CA LEU A 758 16.32 17.22 0.68
C LEU A 758 16.12 16.62 2.08
N CYS A 759 17.18 16.05 2.68
CA CYS A 759 17.14 15.53 4.04
C CYS A 759 16.84 16.61 5.08
N ARG A 760 17.44 17.80 4.93
CA ARG A 760 17.20 18.94 5.83
C ARG A 760 15.72 19.39 5.78
N LEU A 761 15.14 19.44 4.58
CA LEU A 761 13.73 19.80 4.38
C LEU A 761 12.79 18.72 4.94
N LEU A 762 13.06 17.45 4.61
CA LEU A 762 12.24 16.33 5.07
C LEU A 762 12.25 16.20 6.59
N ALA A 763 13.42 16.29 7.22
CA ALA A 763 13.61 16.15 8.68
C ALA A 763 13.49 17.49 9.44
N SER A 764 12.92 18.53 8.83
CA SER A 764 12.68 19.78 9.55
C SER A 764 11.66 19.57 10.68
N THR A 765 12.06 19.95 11.90
CA THR A 765 11.23 19.74 13.08
C THR A 765 10.15 20.83 13.17
N PRO A 766 8.85 20.49 13.10
CA PRO A 766 7.80 21.47 13.27
C PRO A 766 7.71 21.96 14.72
N GLU A 767 7.10 23.11 14.94
CA GLU A 767 7.01 23.75 16.27
C GLU A 767 6.34 22.86 17.32
N TRP A 768 5.30 22.13 16.94
CA TRP A 768 4.58 21.19 17.81
C TRP A 768 5.43 19.96 18.23
N ALA A 769 6.58 19.73 17.60
CA ALA A 769 7.48 18.61 17.89
C ALA A 769 8.82 19.07 18.50
N LYS A 770 8.85 20.23 19.13
CA LYS A 770 10.07 20.76 19.77
C LYS A 770 10.74 19.72 20.67
N GLY A 771 12.04 19.51 20.46
CA GLY A 771 12.86 18.55 21.21
C GLY A 771 12.88 17.13 20.61
N MET A 772 12.09 16.84 19.59
CA MET A 772 12.16 15.57 18.84
C MET A 772 13.43 15.54 17.97
N PRO A 773 14.34 14.56 18.14
CA PRO A 773 15.55 14.46 17.32
C PRO A 773 15.22 13.79 15.98
N LEU A 774 14.76 14.57 14.99
CA LEU A 774 14.55 14.07 13.63
C LEU A 774 15.87 13.98 12.86
N LEU A 775 15.99 12.95 12.03
CA LEU A 775 17.11 12.75 11.12
C LEU A 775 16.59 12.05 9.86
N ALA A 776 17.09 12.46 8.70
CA ALA A 776 16.89 11.76 7.43
C ALA A 776 18.25 11.50 6.77
N GLU A 777 18.33 10.41 6.03
CA GLU A 777 19.49 10.03 5.24
C GLU A 777 19.11 10.03 3.76
N GLY A 778 19.95 10.59 2.90
CA GLY A 778 19.62 10.77 1.50
C GLY A 778 20.73 10.36 0.57
N LYS A 779 20.33 10.07 -0.67
CA LYS A 779 21.25 9.69 -1.74
C LYS A 779 20.71 10.12 -3.11
N THR A 780 21.64 10.34 -4.04
CA THR A 780 21.32 10.45 -5.46
C THR A 780 21.42 9.08 -6.10
N VAL A 781 20.40 8.68 -6.84
CA VAL A 781 20.31 7.34 -7.47
C VAL A 781 19.91 7.45 -8.93
N PRO A 782 20.46 6.62 -9.83
CA PRO A 782 20.05 6.60 -11.25
C PRO A 782 18.63 6.00 -11.42
N PHE A 783 18.28 5.06 -10.55
CA PHE A 783 16.98 4.43 -10.42
C PHE A 783 16.72 4.08 -8.96
N TYR A 784 15.48 3.80 -8.58
CA TYR A 784 15.16 3.53 -7.18
C TYR A 784 15.86 2.27 -6.67
N MET A 785 16.60 2.44 -5.58
CA MET A 785 17.34 1.39 -4.86
C MET A 785 17.23 1.63 -3.35
N LYS A 786 17.03 0.57 -2.58
CA LYS A 786 17.06 0.65 -1.11
C LYS A 786 18.10 -0.32 -0.56
#